data_cffe814b4dfe56da557d375bf43a3111
#
_entry.id   cffe814b4dfe56da557d375bf43a3111
#
_cell.length_a   1.000
_cell.length_b   1.000
_cell.length_c   1.000
_cell.angle_alpha   90.00
_cell.angle_beta   90.00
_cell.angle_gamma   90.00
#
_symmetry.space_group_name_H-M   'P 1'
#
loop_
_entity.id
_entity.type
_entity.pdbx_description
1 polymer ?
#
loop_
_entity_poly.entity_id
_entity_poly.type
_entity_poly.pdbx_seq_one_letter_code
_entity_poly.pdbx_strand_id
1 'polypeptide(L)'
;MNKLFLYSIIVAALCAACATNENAAGGADKNAAEVKLAVNDKVECAKLSDIKMDGYVGEKMDAFFKNRVLSDEAKNKIFEEAEKAFSERVDDKPVYVGYWRGEFWGKLAISASGVCEYTGDKNLKNFLSEKAAVLASLQDPDGYLGSYKQKNFLRVNDLDKARKAVGWDCNWCWNLWCRKYTLWGLLEIYKLNKDPAVLETAKRATDQYISMLKSENVKICDTGTFVGMPSMSILKPMLILYRETGDAKYLDFSKELVSYWDRDGNPPPNLLRNAFSAEPVRLWYPQLKNWEKAYEMMSCLEGLAEYHRVTGDKKALDAIVKIREKLLKDEKNILSSVGYNDMFVGGARQINGITEPCDAIHWMRLNRELYLLTSDVKYLDEIEDTFYNAFLAGVARDGKWGARGVRSHGSHYVAKPQCKLNYNHCCVDNMPRAFLDFARTSLAKSGGELFVNFYSPYKGRISDVEVEVLGNYPVSDTAEIKIKSPREVAVNFRVPSWSKNTLINGKAANAGWHKLRIGKGETSIKIEFDMTPRVINSDLSSEYYSGEDMRVMRWLGYDEACRKDLLPIMRHSAAATIKRGPLLLARSKYIGNTSAEMFSSPSVNNAGAKCELTPEKPSHTWGQWKAKITADGGRTIETKVCDFASAGDNFKRGSTDMSPTHSVFF
;
A
#
# COMPACT_ATOMS: atom_id res chain seq x y z
N MET A 1 35.60 -22.65 14.68
CA MET A 1 35.90 -21.60 15.68
C MET A 1 36.74 -20.43 15.15
N ASN A 2 37.06 -20.30 13.85
CA ASN A 2 37.99 -19.27 13.35
C ASN A 2 37.42 -18.21 12.40
N LYS A 3 36.14 -18.14 12.21
CA LYS A 3 35.52 -17.09 11.38
C LYS A 3 34.81 -15.96 12.18
N LEU A 4 34.40 -16.21 13.41
CA LEU A 4 33.82 -15.15 14.27
C LEU A 4 34.91 -14.20 14.86
N PHE A 5 36.17 -14.66 14.99
CA PHE A 5 37.24 -13.82 15.52
C PHE A 5 37.76 -12.79 14.51
N LEU A 6 37.62 -13.07 13.20
CA LEU A 6 38.04 -12.14 12.15
C LEU A 6 37.06 -10.96 11.98
N TYR A 7 35.80 -11.18 12.24
CA TYR A 7 34.78 -10.11 12.15
C TYR A 7 34.90 -9.07 13.26
N SER A 8 35.26 -9.49 14.46
CA SER A 8 35.48 -8.57 15.60
C SER A 8 36.71 -7.68 15.46
N ILE A 9 37.74 -8.14 14.75
CA ILE A 9 38.97 -7.37 14.52
C ILE A 9 38.78 -6.32 13.42
N ILE A 10 37.98 -6.59 12.41
CA ILE A 10 37.71 -5.64 11.32
C ILE A 10 36.86 -4.48 11.79
N VAL A 11 35.88 -4.72 12.66
CA VAL A 11 35.04 -3.67 13.24
C VAL A 11 35.83 -2.77 14.21
N ALA A 12 36.75 -3.35 14.98
CA ALA A 12 37.64 -2.58 15.86
C ALA A 12 38.66 -1.73 15.11
N ALA A 13 39.14 -2.18 13.94
CA ALA A 13 40.07 -1.42 13.12
C ALA A 13 39.42 -0.25 12.39
N LEU A 14 38.13 -0.35 12.04
CA LEU A 14 37.37 0.75 11.45
C LEU A 14 37.02 1.84 12.48
N CYS A 15 36.77 1.49 13.73
CA CYS A 15 36.55 2.47 14.81
C CYS A 15 37.84 3.21 15.22
N ALA A 16 39.01 2.59 15.09
CA ALA A 16 40.28 3.24 15.41
C ALA A 16 40.75 4.20 14.30
N ALA A 17 40.36 3.98 13.05
CA ALA A 17 40.68 4.88 11.93
C ALA A 17 39.81 6.18 11.94
N CYS A 18 38.69 6.22 12.63
CA CYS A 18 37.89 7.43 12.79
C CYS A 18 38.39 8.39 13.87
N ALA A 19 39.34 7.97 14.73
CA ALA A 19 39.80 8.79 15.85
C ALA A 19 41.07 9.63 15.58
N THR A 20 41.66 9.55 14.39
CA THR A 20 42.96 10.25 14.10
C THR A 20 42.95 11.11 12.83
N ASN A 21 41.81 11.52 12.32
CA ASN A 21 41.75 12.45 11.17
C ASN A 21 40.80 13.62 11.39
N GLU A 22 41.07 14.46 12.37
CA GLU A 22 40.40 15.77 12.52
C GLU A 22 40.87 16.85 11.52
N ASN A 23 41.78 16.53 10.59
CA ASN A 23 42.38 17.51 9.67
C ASN A 23 42.26 17.18 8.17
N ALA A 24 41.27 16.37 7.77
CA ALA A 24 40.97 16.19 6.35
C ALA A 24 39.46 16.44 6.08
N ALA A 25 38.93 17.54 6.61
CA ALA A 25 37.65 18.09 6.15
C ALA A 25 37.86 18.87 4.85
N GLY A 26 38.20 18.14 3.79
CA GLY A 26 38.21 18.62 2.42
C GLY A 26 36.83 18.53 1.83
N GLY A 27 36.15 19.69 1.74
CA GLY A 27 35.14 20.01 0.75
C GLY A 27 33.96 19.03 0.59
N ALA A 28 33.11 18.84 1.60
CA ALA A 28 31.73 18.50 1.32
C ALA A 28 31.12 19.70 0.57
N ASP A 29 30.74 19.47 -0.67
CA ASP A 29 30.12 20.46 -1.52
C ASP A 29 28.85 21.00 -0.84
N LYS A 30 28.98 22.12 -0.12
CA LYS A 30 27.90 22.80 0.61
C LYS A 30 26.85 23.42 -0.30
N ASN A 31 26.91 23.15 -1.61
CA ASN A 31 26.10 23.75 -2.66
C ASN A 31 25.35 22.75 -3.55
N ALA A 32 24.84 21.65 -3.04
CA ALA A 32 23.73 21.02 -3.75
C ALA A 32 22.53 21.96 -3.57
N ALA A 33 22.31 22.85 -4.52
CA ALA A 33 21.14 23.72 -4.55
C ALA A 33 19.90 22.83 -4.49
N GLU A 34 19.02 23.08 -3.52
CA GLU A 34 17.74 22.35 -3.40
C GLU A 34 17.02 22.40 -4.76
N VAL A 35 16.74 21.22 -5.32
CA VAL A 35 16.08 21.14 -6.64
C VAL A 35 14.70 21.74 -6.52
N LYS A 36 14.48 22.87 -7.19
CA LYS A 36 13.17 23.53 -7.22
C LYS A 36 12.19 22.68 -8.01
N LEU A 37 11.11 22.26 -7.34
CA LEU A 37 10.01 21.56 -8.01
C LEU A 37 9.26 22.49 -8.97
N ALA A 38 8.86 21.96 -10.13
CA ALA A 38 8.03 22.70 -11.07
C ALA A 38 6.59 22.86 -10.54
N VAL A 39 6.12 21.86 -9.77
CA VAL A 39 4.80 21.87 -9.11
C VAL A 39 4.96 21.46 -7.65
N ASN A 40 4.49 22.29 -6.74
CA ASN A 40 4.39 21.94 -5.33
C ASN A 40 3.06 21.24 -5.05
N ASP A 41 3.04 20.39 -4.01
CA ASP A 41 1.79 19.86 -3.50
C ASP A 41 0.88 21.00 -3.02
N LYS A 42 -0.42 20.88 -3.27
CA LYS A 42 -1.41 21.82 -2.75
C LYS A 42 -1.68 21.61 -1.26
N VAL A 43 -1.43 20.40 -0.78
CA VAL A 43 -1.68 19.99 0.59
C VAL A 43 -0.40 19.48 1.21
N GLU A 44 -0.07 19.96 2.41
CA GLU A 44 1.02 19.47 3.25
C GLU A 44 0.43 18.71 4.44
N CYS A 45 0.73 17.41 4.55
CA CYS A 45 0.32 16.59 5.68
C CYS A 45 1.19 16.84 6.91
N ALA A 46 0.68 16.51 8.10
CA ALA A 46 1.46 16.50 9.32
C ALA A 46 2.70 15.59 9.20
N LYS A 47 3.79 15.98 9.86
CA LYS A 47 4.97 15.11 9.98
C LYS A 47 4.60 13.89 10.83
N LEU A 48 5.22 12.76 10.56
CA LEU A 48 4.98 11.55 11.36
C LEU A 48 5.39 11.75 12.83
N SER A 49 6.41 12.56 13.12
CA SER A 49 6.81 12.93 14.47
C SER A 49 5.79 13.80 15.21
N ASP A 50 4.90 14.45 14.49
CA ASP A 50 3.93 15.41 15.03
C ASP A 50 2.50 14.83 15.12
N ILE A 51 2.33 13.53 14.88
CA ILE A 51 1.03 12.86 14.99
C ILE A 51 1.18 11.51 15.68
N LYS A 52 0.24 11.20 16.57
CA LYS A 52 0.14 9.92 17.28
C LYS A 52 -1.29 9.41 17.19
N MET A 53 -1.46 8.25 16.56
CA MET A 53 -2.76 7.56 16.50
C MET A 53 -3.09 6.95 17.86
N ASP A 54 -4.38 6.86 18.16
CA ASP A 54 -4.93 6.33 19.40
C ASP A 54 -6.13 5.42 19.11
N GLY A 55 -6.75 4.87 20.15
CA GLY A 55 -7.87 3.93 20.03
C GLY A 55 -7.49 2.68 19.23
N TYR A 56 -8.48 2.02 18.63
CA TYR A 56 -8.29 0.75 17.93
C TYR A 56 -7.23 0.80 16.82
N VAL A 57 -7.22 1.88 16.04
CA VAL A 57 -6.23 2.03 14.95
C VAL A 57 -4.83 2.20 15.53
N GLY A 58 -4.68 3.04 16.57
CA GLY A 58 -3.41 3.22 17.26
C GLY A 58 -2.90 1.93 17.89
N GLU A 59 -3.76 1.16 18.55
CA GLU A 59 -3.42 -0.14 19.16
C GLU A 59 -2.94 -1.16 18.11
N LYS A 60 -3.65 -1.28 16.97
CA LYS A 60 -3.24 -2.16 15.85
C LYS A 60 -1.89 -1.74 15.27
N MET A 61 -1.70 -0.44 15.07
CA MET A 61 -0.49 0.17 14.55
C MET A 61 0.70 -0.05 15.49
N ASP A 62 0.53 0.25 16.78
CA ASP A 62 1.56 0.07 17.80
C ASP A 62 1.93 -1.42 17.98
N ALA A 63 0.94 -2.32 17.96
CA ALA A 63 1.18 -3.77 18.01
C ALA A 63 2.01 -4.23 16.81
N PHE A 64 1.68 -3.77 15.60
CA PHE A 64 2.41 -4.13 14.39
C PHE A 64 3.84 -3.56 14.41
N PHE A 65 4.01 -2.30 14.79
CA PHE A 65 5.33 -1.67 14.89
C PHE A 65 6.20 -2.36 15.94
N LYS A 66 5.66 -2.60 17.13
CA LYS A 66 6.36 -3.29 18.22
C LYS A 66 6.79 -4.71 17.80
N ASN A 67 5.90 -5.46 17.18
CA ASN A 67 6.13 -6.89 16.95
C ASN A 67 6.82 -7.19 15.61
N ARG A 68 6.69 -6.30 14.60
CA ARG A 68 7.26 -6.52 13.27
C ARG A 68 8.47 -5.65 12.96
N VAL A 69 8.58 -4.44 13.52
CA VAL A 69 9.64 -3.48 13.17
C VAL A 69 10.64 -3.29 14.30
N LEU A 70 10.16 -3.12 15.53
CA LEU A 70 10.99 -2.79 16.70
C LEU A 70 11.46 -4.03 17.48
N SER A 71 10.94 -5.22 17.17
CA SER A 71 11.26 -6.44 17.91
C SER A 71 12.71 -6.92 17.67
N ASP A 72 13.22 -7.71 18.60
CA ASP A 72 14.51 -8.38 18.43
C ASP A 72 14.49 -9.38 17.24
N GLU A 73 13.32 -9.96 16.95
CA GLU A 73 13.13 -10.78 15.74
C GLU A 73 13.32 -9.96 14.47
N ALA A 74 12.85 -8.70 14.43
CA ALA A 74 13.07 -7.81 13.30
C ALA A 74 14.55 -7.54 13.07
N LYS A 75 15.28 -7.22 14.13
CA LYS A 75 16.69 -6.87 14.07
C LYS A 75 17.57 -8.07 13.73
N ASN A 76 17.37 -9.20 14.39
CA ASN A 76 18.28 -10.34 14.35
C ASN A 76 17.91 -11.43 13.34
N LYS A 77 16.72 -11.35 12.71
CA LYS A 77 16.26 -12.38 11.77
C LYS A 77 15.68 -11.80 10.50
N ILE A 78 14.74 -10.85 10.61
CA ILE A 78 13.98 -10.36 9.46
C ILE A 78 14.90 -9.59 8.50
N PHE A 79 15.66 -8.61 9.02
CA PHE A 79 16.62 -7.85 8.22
C PHE A 79 17.80 -8.71 7.78
N GLU A 80 18.32 -9.59 8.64
CA GLU A 80 19.42 -10.49 8.31
C GLU A 80 19.08 -11.42 7.13
N GLU A 81 17.85 -11.98 7.11
CA GLU A 81 17.40 -12.77 5.96
C GLU A 81 17.32 -11.93 4.67
N ALA A 82 16.85 -10.70 4.76
CA ALA A 82 16.77 -9.81 3.61
C ALA A 82 18.15 -9.42 3.08
N GLU A 83 19.14 -9.23 3.96
CA GLU A 83 20.55 -8.95 3.59
C GLU A 83 21.20 -10.12 2.85
N LYS A 84 20.83 -11.36 3.18
CA LYS A 84 21.34 -12.56 2.48
C LYS A 84 21.02 -12.56 0.98
N ALA A 85 20.03 -11.80 0.54
CA ALA A 85 19.76 -11.65 -0.89
C ALA A 85 20.96 -11.07 -1.67
N PHE A 86 21.78 -10.24 -1.03
CA PHE A 86 22.90 -9.54 -1.65
C PHE A 86 24.23 -10.27 -1.46
N SER A 87 24.41 -11.04 -0.40
CA SER A 87 25.58 -11.87 -0.17
C SER A 87 25.47 -13.26 -0.80
N GLU A 88 24.25 -13.81 -0.86
CA GLU A 88 23.94 -15.13 -1.44
C GLU A 88 23.14 -14.93 -2.74
N ARG A 89 23.69 -14.22 -3.71
CA ARG A 89 23.05 -13.89 -4.97
C ARG A 89 22.55 -15.13 -5.71
N VAL A 90 21.38 -15.04 -6.34
CA VAL A 90 20.79 -16.15 -7.10
C VAL A 90 21.29 -16.18 -8.54
N ASP A 91 21.28 -17.37 -9.14
CA ASP A 91 21.54 -17.54 -10.57
C ASP A 91 20.34 -17.06 -11.41
N ASP A 92 20.61 -16.72 -12.67
CA ASP A 92 19.61 -16.36 -13.69
C ASP A 92 18.77 -17.55 -14.16
N LYS A 93 19.15 -18.77 -13.80
CA LYS A 93 18.40 -19.98 -14.16
C LYS A 93 17.06 -20.00 -13.46
N PRO A 94 15.98 -20.44 -14.14
CA PRO A 94 14.63 -20.42 -13.60
C PRO A 94 14.49 -21.40 -12.45
N VAL A 95 14.81 -20.91 -11.24
CA VAL A 95 14.50 -21.59 -10.00
C VAL A 95 13.55 -20.67 -9.24
N TYR A 96 12.38 -21.15 -8.90
CA TYR A 96 11.30 -20.47 -8.15
C TYR A 96 11.73 -19.81 -6.83
N VAL A 97 13.01 -19.85 -6.52
CA VAL A 97 13.54 -19.57 -5.21
C VAL A 97 14.35 -18.29 -5.26
N GLY A 98 13.65 -17.15 -5.26
CA GLY A 98 14.33 -15.94 -4.89
C GLY A 98 14.43 -14.83 -5.93
N TYR A 99 13.68 -14.85 -7.00
CA TYR A 99 13.73 -13.81 -8.04
C TYR A 99 13.52 -12.39 -7.50
N TRP A 100 12.54 -12.18 -6.62
CA TRP A 100 12.25 -10.88 -6.00
C TRP A 100 12.84 -10.73 -4.58
N ARG A 101 13.69 -11.66 -4.16
CA ARG A 101 14.29 -11.69 -2.82
C ARG A 101 14.95 -10.37 -2.42
N GLY A 102 15.59 -9.69 -3.37
CA GLY A 102 16.26 -8.40 -3.14
C GLY A 102 15.33 -7.23 -2.81
N GLU A 103 14.00 -7.36 -3.00
CA GLU A 103 13.06 -6.27 -2.66
C GLU A 103 12.83 -6.11 -1.16
N PHE A 104 12.98 -7.21 -0.37
CA PHE A 104 12.60 -7.20 1.04
C PHE A 104 13.41 -6.21 1.86
N TRP A 105 14.72 -6.16 1.64
CA TRP A 105 15.55 -5.21 2.36
C TRP A 105 15.07 -3.76 2.17
N GLY A 106 14.79 -3.36 0.95
CA GLY A 106 14.31 -2.03 0.66
C GLY A 106 12.93 -1.74 1.24
N LYS A 107 11.99 -2.70 1.17
CA LYS A 107 10.66 -2.58 1.79
C LYS A 107 10.76 -2.41 3.31
N LEU A 108 11.60 -3.21 3.96
CA LEU A 108 11.87 -3.11 5.40
C LEU A 108 12.51 -1.75 5.75
N ALA A 109 13.51 -1.31 4.98
CA ALA A 109 14.16 -0.02 5.18
C ALA A 109 13.20 1.15 5.07
N ILE A 110 12.34 1.18 4.03
CA ILE A 110 11.31 2.22 3.84
C ILE A 110 10.34 2.21 5.02
N SER A 111 9.83 1.04 5.39
CA SER A 111 8.86 0.88 6.48
C SER A 111 9.46 1.30 7.82
N ALA A 112 10.66 0.80 8.12
CA ALA A 112 11.34 1.10 9.39
C ALA A 112 11.79 2.56 9.50
N SER A 113 12.17 3.20 8.38
CA SER A 113 12.47 4.63 8.36
C SER A 113 11.25 5.48 8.75
N GLY A 114 10.08 5.15 8.20
CA GLY A 114 8.85 5.82 8.61
C GLY A 114 8.43 5.55 10.05
N VAL A 115 8.62 4.31 10.54
CA VAL A 115 8.38 3.97 11.96
C VAL A 115 9.36 4.74 12.87
N CYS A 116 10.61 4.89 12.45
CA CYS A 116 11.60 5.69 13.18
C CYS A 116 11.19 7.17 13.29
N GLU A 117 10.69 7.76 12.21
CA GLU A 117 10.16 9.14 12.24
C GLU A 117 8.94 9.25 13.16
N TYR A 118 8.01 8.27 13.10
CA TYR A 118 6.79 8.27 13.91
C TYR A 118 7.05 8.08 15.41
N THR A 119 7.99 7.21 15.76
CA THR A 119 8.29 6.87 17.15
C THR A 119 9.38 7.75 17.79
N GLY A 120 10.24 8.35 16.97
CA GLY A 120 11.46 9.03 17.42
C GLY A 120 12.52 8.07 18.00
N ASP A 121 12.44 6.77 17.71
CA ASP A 121 13.32 5.74 18.29
C ASP A 121 14.76 5.88 17.76
N LYS A 122 15.65 6.34 18.62
CA LYS A 122 17.08 6.52 18.32
C LYS A 122 17.80 5.20 18.06
N ASN A 123 17.40 4.11 18.73
CA ASN A 123 18.01 2.80 18.55
C ASN A 123 17.67 2.26 17.14
N LEU A 124 16.42 2.44 16.71
CA LEU A 124 16.03 2.08 15.34
C LEU A 124 16.80 2.92 14.31
N LYS A 125 16.99 4.23 14.56
CA LYS A 125 17.80 5.08 13.68
C LYS A 125 19.21 4.58 13.52
N ASN A 126 19.90 4.25 14.63
CA ASN A 126 21.26 3.70 14.62
C ASN A 126 21.30 2.35 13.89
N PHE A 127 20.34 1.46 14.19
CA PHE A 127 20.22 0.17 13.53
C PHE A 127 20.07 0.31 12.01
N LEU A 128 19.25 1.24 11.52
CA LEU A 128 19.09 1.49 10.09
C LEU A 128 20.38 2.01 9.45
N SER A 129 21.14 2.84 10.14
CA SER A 129 22.45 3.30 9.68
C SER A 129 23.44 2.15 9.56
N GLU A 130 23.48 1.24 10.55
CA GLU A 130 24.29 0.02 10.51
C GLU A 130 23.86 -0.88 9.32
N LYS A 131 22.56 -1.05 9.09
CA LYS A 131 22.06 -1.85 7.98
C LYS A 131 22.38 -1.26 6.61
N ALA A 132 22.39 0.06 6.47
CA ALA A 132 22.86 0.73 5.26
C ALA A 132 24.37 0.51 5.04
N ALA A 133 25.18 0.58 6.11
CA ALA A 133 26.61 0.32 6.03
C ALA A 133 26.93 -1.15 5.65
N VAL A 134 26.17 -2.11 6.22
CA VAL A 134 26.30 -3.53 5.82
C VAL A 134 25.97 -3.68 4.34
N LEU A 135 24.89 -3.08 3.86
CA LEU A 135 24.52 -3.16 2.45
C LEU A 135 25.57 -2.52 1.55
N ALA A 136 26.11 -1.36 1.95
CA ALA A 136 27.19 -0.68 1.23
C ALA A 136 28.46 -1.56 1.11
N SER A 137 28.79 -2.35 2.15
CA SER A 137 29.93 -3.27 2.12
C SER A 137 29.76 -4.44 1.15
N LEU A 138 28.52 -4.72 0.71
CA LEU A 138 28.19 -5.75 -0.28
C LEU A 138 28.15 -5.21 -1.72
N GLN A 139 28.39 -3.90 -1.90
CA GLN A 139 28.42 -3.27 -3.21
C GLN A 139 29.72 -3.64 -3.94
N ASP A 140 29.60 -4.10 -5.19
CA ASP A 140 30.76 -4.42 -6.01
C ASP A 140 31.57 -3.16 -6.39
N PRO A 141 32.85 -3.31 -6.78
CA PRO A 141 33.69 -2.17 -7.19
C PRO A 141 33.12 -1.34 -8.32
N ASP A 142 32.40 -1.95 -9.26
CA ASP A 142 31.72 -1.28 -10.37
C ASP A 142 30.40 -0.58 -9.97
N GLY A 143 30.00 -0.67 -8.70
CA GLY A 143 28.76 -0.08 -8.17
C GLY A 143 27.58 -1.04 -8.12
N TYR A 144 27.70 -2.26 -8.66
CA TYR A 144 26.58 -3.22 -8.63
C TYR A 144 26.14 -3.54 -7.20
N LEU A 145 24.85 -3.39 -6.95
CA LEU A 145 24.20 -3.75 -5.70
C LEU A 145 22.87 -4.41 -6.01
N GLY A 146 22.86 -5.72 -6.06
CA GLY A 146 21.69 -6.51 -6.47
C GLY A 146 21.75 -7.94 -5.98
N SER A 147 20.63 -8.64 -6.15
CA SER A 147 20.42 -10.01 -5.65
C SER A 147 20.69 -11.11 -6.70
N TYR A 148 21.16 -10.76 -7.87
CA TYR A 148 21.50 -11.70 -8.96
C TYR A 148 23.00 -11.81 -9.15
N LYS A 149 23.50 -13.02 -9.47
CA LYS A 149 24.92 -13.23 -9.80
C LYS A 149 25.28 -12.56 -11.12
N GLN A 150 24.41 -12.68 -12.12
CA GLN A 150 24.56 -12.04 -13.42
C GLN A 150 24.00 -10.63 -13.38
N LYS A 151 24.92 -9.66 -13.38
CA LYS A 151 24.59 -8.23 -13.23
C LYS A 151 23.71 -7.71 -14.37
N ASN A 152 23.94 -8.22 -15.58
CA ASN A 152 23.23 -7.84 -16.82
C ASN A 152 22.04 -8.75 -17.15
N PHE A 153 21.65 -9.65 -16.24
CA PHE A 153 20.43 -10.41 -16.42
C PHE A 153 19.21 -9.49 -16.31
N LEU A 154 18.78 -8.99 -17.46
CA LEU A 154 17.69 -8.02 -17.57
C LEU A 154 16.43 -8.63 -18.16
N ARG A 155 16.56 -9.78 -18.80
CA ARG A 155 15.56 -10.40 -19.64
C ARG A 155 14.83 -9.38 -20.55
N VAL A 156 15.17 -9.44 -21.80
CA VAL A 156 14.45 -8.69 -22.84
C VAL A 156 13.12 -9.39 -23.12
N ASN A 157 12.03 -8.65 -23.12
CA ASN A 157 10.70 -9.17 -23.41
C ASN A 157 10.61 -9.60 -24.86
N ASP A 158 10.59 -10.90 -25.10
CA ASP A 158 10.25 -11.48 -26.40
C ASP A 158 8.73 -11.69 -26.44
N LEU A 159 8.02 -10.75 -27.06
CA LEU A 159 6.56 -10.78 -27.12
C LEU A 159 6.03 -12.00 -27.88
N ASP A 160 6.75 -12.53 -28.85
CA ASP A 160 6.32 -13.71 -29.58
C ASP A 160 6.45 -14.99 -28.74
N LYS A 161 7.50 -15.07 -27.93
CA LYS A 161 7.60 -16.12 -26.92
C LYS A 161 6.59 -15.94 -25.80
N ALA A 162 6.36 -14.72 -25.32
CA ALA A 162 5.36 -14.43 -24.29
C ALA A 162 3.94 -14.79 -24.77
N ARG A 163 3.60 -14.56 -26.03
CA ARG A 163 2.32 -14.97 -26.63
C ARG A 163 2.14 -16.49 -26.70
N LYS A 164 3.23 -17.23 -26.88
CA LYS A 164 3.22 -18.70 -26.97
C LYS A 164 3.35 -19.38 -25.61
N ALA A 165 3.90 -18.69 -24.62
CA ALA A 165 4.10 -19.25 -23.28
C ALA A 165 2.77 -19.38 -22.55
N VAL A 166 2.35 -20.61 -22.31
CA VAL A 166 1.21 -20.95 -21.47
C VAL A 166 1.76 -21.29 -20.10
N GLY A 167 1.54 -20.42 -19.10
CA GLY A 167 1.95 -20.69 -17.71
C GLY A 167 3.25 -20.03 -17.29
N TRP A 168 3.84 -20.56 -16.21
CA TRP A 168 5.00 -20.05 -15.47
C TRP A 168 6.35 -20.17 -16.18
N ASP A 169 6.40 -20.69 -17.41
CA ASP A 169 7.61 -20.86 -18.22
C ASP A 169 8.18 -19.56 -18.79
N CYS A 170 7.57 -18.44 -18.45
CA CYS A 170 8.17 -17.15 -18.69
C CYS A 170 9.39 -16.99 -17.79
N ASN A 171 10.60 -16.92 -18.34
CA ASN A 171 11.84 -16.58 -17.62
C ASN A 171 11.69 -15.29 -16.81
N TRP A 172 11.40 -15.38 -15.55
CA TRP A 172 11.07 -14.27 -14.68
C TRP A 172 12.35 -13.55 -14.24
N CYS A 173 12.45 -12.28 -14.53
CA CYS A 173 13.53 -11.44 -14.04
C CYS A 173 12.98 -10.26 -13.26
N TRP A 174 13.38 -10.16 -12.01
CA TRP A 174 13.01 -9.09 -11.10
C TRP A 174 14.22 -8.22 -10.72
N ASN A 175 15.29 -8.26 -11.51
CA ASN A 175 16.55 -7.58 -11.18
C ASN A 175 16.34 -6.09 -10.91
N LEU A 176 15.76 -5.35 -11.87
CA LEU A 176 15.55 -3.90 -11.69
C LEU A 176 14.47 -3.56 -10.66
N TRP A 177 13.46 -4.42 -10.49
CA TRP A 177 12.51 -4.31 -9.39
C TRP A 177 13.19 -4.39 -8.01
N CYS A 178 14.08 -5.34 -7.83
CA CYS A 178 14.85 -5.45 -6.58
C CYS A 178 15.72 -4.21 -6.36
N ARG A 179 16.41 -3.73 -7.38
CA ARG A 179 17.25 -2.53 -7.31
C ARG A 179 16.43 -1.26 -7.04
N LYS A 180 15.21 -1.16 -7.55
CA LYS A 180 14.27 -0.09 -7.21
C LYS A 180 14.08 0.02 -5.70
N TYR A 181 13.80 -1.11 -5.04
CA TYR A 181 13.58 -1.11 -3.61
C TYR A 181 14.85 -0.86 -2.82
N THR A 182 15.97 -1.41 -3.27
CA THR A 182 17.29 -1.12 -2.70
C THR A 182 17.59 0.37 -2.72
N LEU A 183 17.45 1.00 -3.89
CA LEU A 183 17.61 2.45 -4.06
C LEU A 183 16.68 3.24 -3.13
N TRP A 184 15.39 2.90 -3.13
CA TRP A 184 14.42 3.62 -2.32
C TRP A 184 14.68 3.47 -0.83
N GLY A 185 15.02 2.26 -0.36
CA GLY A 185 15.39 2.00 1.04
C GLY A 185 16.60 2.81 1.49
N LEU A 186 17.66 2.89 0.67
CA LEU A 186 18.85 3.71 0.94
C LEU A 186 18.47 5.20 1.04
N LEU A 187 17.63 5.69 0.12
CA LEU A 187 17.20 7.10 0.13
C LEU A 187 16.34 7.45 1.34
N GLU A 188 15.49 6.53 1.83
CA GLU A 188 14.71 6.78 3.04
C GLU A 188 15.60 6.78 4.30
N ILE A 189 16.63 5.92 4.38
CA ILE A 189 17.63 5.97 5.45
C ILE A 189 18.45 7.26 5.36
N TYR A 190 18.88 7.66 4.16
CA TYR A 190 19.59 8.92 3.94
C TYR A 190 18.77 10.14 4.41
N LYS A 191 17.47 10.16 4.17
CA LYS A 191 16.59 11.23 4.66
C LYS A 191 16.61 11.35 6.19
N LEU A 192 16.72 10.23 6.89
CA LEU A 192 16.76 10.21 8.36
C LEU A 192 18.11 10.65 8.94
N ASN A 193 19.23 10.19 8.36
CA ASN A 193 20.54 10.35 8.97
C ASN A 193 21.43 11.37 8.25
N LYS A 194 21.12 11.70 6.99
CA LYS A 194 21.91 12.58 6.10
C LYS A 194 23.36 12.13 5.95
N ASP A 195 23.60 10.82 6.06
CA ASP A 195 24.95 10.24 5.88
C ASP A 195 25.32 10.23 4.39
N PRO A 196 26.35 10.98 3.97
CA PRO A 196 26.76 11.05 2.58
C PRO A 196 27.22 9.70 2.00
N ALA A 197 27.71 8.76 2.83
CA ALA A 197 28.11 7.43 2.37
C ALA A 197 26.90 6.61 1.89
N VAL A 198 25.75 6.78 2.54
CA VAL A 198 24.50 6.13 2.11
C VAL A 198 24.04 6.69 0.75
N LEU A 199 24.10 8.01 0.57
CA LEU A 199 23.77 8.65 -0.70
C LEU A 199 24.73 8.22 -1.82
N GLU A 200 26.01 8.15 -1.54
CA GLU A 200 27.02 7.72 -2.51
C GLU A 200 26.82 6.26 -2.94
N THR A 201 26.46 5.37 -1.99
CA THR A 201 26.09 3.99 -2.29
C THR A 201 24.90 3.93 -3.24
N ALA A 202 23.86 4.74 -2.98
CA ALA A 202 22.68 4.84 -3.83
C ALA A 202 23.01 5.34 -5.24
N LYS A 203 23.85 6.38 -5.36
CA LYS A 203 24.34 6.93 -6.64
C LYS A 203 25.09 5.87 -7.44
N ARG A 204 26.12 5.24 -6.86
CA ARG A 204 26.93 4.21 -7.52
C ARG A 204 26.07 3.04 -8.01
N ALA A 205 25.10 2.59 -7.19
CA ALA A 205 24.20 1.52 -7.58
C ALA A 205 23.31 1.91 -8.77
N THR A 206 22.90 3.16 -8.82
CA THR A 206 22.05 3.71 -9.89
C THR A 206 22.87 3.91 -11.17
N ASP A 207 24.03 4.50 -11.07
CA ASP A 207 24.94 4.74 -12.20
C ASP A 207 25.33 3.44 -12.90
N GLN A 208 25.56 2.38 -12.11
CA GLN A 208 25.89 1.06 -12.64
C GLN A 208 24.80 0.52 -13.56
N TYR A 209 23.53 0.55 -13.16
CA TYR A 209 22.50 0.00 -14.06
C TYR A 209 22.14 0.90 -15.23
N ILE A 210 22.25 2.22 -15.09
CA ILE A 210 22.11 3.14 -16.24
C ILE A 210 23.19 2.85 -17.27
N SER A 211 24.45 2.73 -16.83
CA SER A 211 25.57 2.38 -17.70
C SER A 211 25.42 1.00 -18.36
N MET A 212 24.92 0.02 -17.59
CA MET A 212 24.68 -1.33 -18.06
C MET A 212 23.58 -1.36 -19.14
N LEU A 213 22.45 -0.72 -18.93
CA LEU A 213 21.39 -0.62 -19.95
C LEU A 213 21.93 -0.02 -21.26
N LYS A 214 22.78 1.00 -21.14
CA LYS A 214 23.42 1.67 -22.26
C LYS A 214 24.40 0.77 -23.00
N SER A 215 25.28 0.08 -22.27
CA SER A 215 26.31 -0.81 -22.85
C SER A 215 25.71 -2.05 -23.52
N GLU A 216 24.62 -2.59 -22.97
CA GLU A 216 23.88 -3.72 -23.52
C GLU A 216 22.90 -3.28 -24.64
N ASN A 217 22.77 -1.97 -24.90
CA ASN A 217 21.82 -1.40 -25.85
C ASN A 217 20.37 -1.87 -25.58
N VAL A 218 19.96 -1.91 -24.32
CA VAL A 218 18.66 -2.40 -23.88
C VAL A 218 17.85 -1.26 -23.27
N LYS A 219 16.61 -1.09 -23.73
CA LYS A 219 15.67 -0.13 -23.15
C LYS A 219 15.04 -0.73 -21.89
N ILE A 220 14.91 0.07 -20.84
CA ILE A 220 14.33 -0.41 -19.59
C ILE A 220 12.92 -0.97 -19.75
N CYS A 221 12.11 -0.41 -20.65
CA CYS A 221 10.76 -0.89 -20.93
C CYS A 221 10.71 -2.31 -21.53
N ASP A 222 11.82 -2.78 -22.10
CA ASP A 222 11.94 -4.10 -22.69
C ASP A 222 12.47 -5.14 -21.71
N THR A 223 12.74 -4.75 -20.44
CA THR A 223 13.35 -5.62 -19.43
C THR A 223 12.32 -6.20 -18.46
N GLY A 224 12.71 -7.30 -17.83
CA GLY A 224 11.95 -7.89 -16.72
C GLY A 224 10.75 -8.71 -17.18
N THR A 225 9.69 -8.67 -16.40
CA THR A 225 8.44 -9.41 -16.60
C THR A 225 7.25 -8.44 -16.69
N PHE A 226 6.04 -8.94 -16.92
CA PHE A 226 4.81 -8.12 -16.96
C PHE A 226 4.97 -6.83 -17.77
N VAL A 227 5.40 -6.98 -19.02
CA VAL A 227 5.60 -5.89 -20.00
C VAL A 227 6.52 -4.77 -19.48
N GLY A 228 7.49 -5.09 -18.65
CA GLY A 228 8.46 -4.12 -18.11
C GLY A 228 7.96 -3.25 -16.96
N MET A 229 6.72 -3.35 -16.53
CA MET A 229 6.18 -2.51 -15.44
C MET A 229 6.98 -2.60 -14.14
N PRO A 230 7.40 -3.79 -13.65
CA PRO A 230 8.25 -3.85 -12.47
C PRO A 230 9.55 -3.06 -12.61
N SER A 231 10.23 -3.18 -13.74
CA SER A 231 11.47 -2.46 -14.01
C SER A 231 11.26 -0.95 -14.09
N MET A 232 10.23 -0.52 -14.81
CA MET A 232 9.93 0.91 -15.02
C MET A 232 9.39 1.60 -13.77
N SER A 233 8.90 0.87 -12.78
CA SER A 233 8.44 1.42 -11.50
C SER A 233 9.56 2.06 -10.66
N ILE A 234 10.82 1.97 -11.12
CA ILE A 234 11.99 2.66 -10.56
C ILE A 234 11.89 4.19 -10.70
N LEU A 235 10.97 4.71 -11.50
CA LEU A 235 10.81 6.14 -11.77
C LEU A 235 10.72 6.97 -10.49
N LYS A 236 9.94 6.55 -9.48
CA LYS A 236 9.79 7.31 -8.23
C LYS A 236 11.10 7.45 -7.47
N PRO A 237 11.82 6.40 -7.08
CA PRO A 237 13.10 6.54 -6.38
C PRO A 237 14.19 7.21 -7.24
N MET A 238 14.16 7.10 -8.57
CA MET A 238 15.04 7.82 -9.46
C MET A 238 14.87 9.33 -9.34
N LEU A 239 13.62 9.80 -9.33
CA LEU A 239 13.32 11.24 -9.18
C LEU A 239 13.60 11.73 -7.75
N ILE A 240 13.43 10.87 -6.73
CA ILE A 240 13.88 11.19 -5.37
C ILE A 240 15.40 11.38 -5.35
N LEU A 241 16.17 10.49 -6.00
CA LEU A 241 17.62 10.62 -6.12
C LEU A 241 18.03 11.91 -6.85
N TYR A 242 17.32 12.25 -7.94
CA TYR A 242 17.51 13.54 -8.61
C TYR A 242 17.31 14.73 -7.65
N ARG A 243 16.26 14.71 -6.85
CA ARG A 243 15.97 15.79 -5.89
C ARG A 243 17.03 15.91 -4.80
N GLU A 244 17.59 14.81 -4.33
CA GLU A 244 18.64 14.82 -3.29
C GLU A 244 20.03 15.18 -3.83
N THR A 245 20.26 15.03 -5.16
CA THR A 245 21.59 15.24 -5.76
C THR A 245 21.67 16.42 -6.71
N GLY A 246 20.59 16.84 -7.34
CA GLY A 246 20.59 17.81 -8.43
C GLY A 246 21.21 17.31 -9.74
N ASP A 247 21.66 16.05 -9.81
CA ASP A 247 22.35 15.50 -10.97
C ASP A 247 21.37 15.22 -12.12
N ALA A 248 21.49 16.00 -13.18
CA ALA A 248 20.61 15.99 -14.34
C ALA A 248 20.48 14.59 -15.01
N LYS A 249 21.51 13.74 -14.92
CA LYS A 249 21.48 12.38 -15.53
C LYS A 249 20.30 11.55 -15.03
N TYR A 250 19.88 11.70 -13.77
CA TYR A 250 18.74 10.97 -13.18
C TYR A 250 17.40 11.50 -13.71
N LEU A 251 17.31 12.83 -13.94
CA LEU A 251 16.14 13.41 -14.57
C LEU A 251 16.05 13.02 -16.05
N ASP A 252 17.17 13.02 -16.78
CA ASP A 252 17.21 12.66 -18.19
C ASP A 252 16.81 11.18 -18.38
N PHE A 253 17.33 10.29 -17.54
CA PHE A 253 16.90 8.89 -17.54
C PHE A 253 15.39 8.74 -17.21
N SER A 254 14.88 9.55 -16.30
CA SER A 254 13.45 9.55 -15.95
C SER A 254 12.58 10.03 -17.11
N LYS A 255 13.01 11.07 -17.84
CA LYS A 255 12.33 11.55 -19.06
C LYS A 255 12.33 10.50 -20.17
N GLU A 256 13.46 9.84 -20.39
CA GLU A 256 13.58 8.73 -21.33
C GLU A 256 12.60 7.60 -20.98
N LEU A 257 12.56 7.20 -19.69
CA LEU A 257 11.64 6.18 -19.21
C LEU A 257 10.17 6.56 -19.49
N VAL A 258 9.77 7.77 -19.14
CA VAL A 258 8.38 8.25 -19.35
C VAL A 258 8.03 8.31 -20.85
N SER A 259 8.99 8.66 -21.72
CA SER A 259 8.78 8.67 -23.16
C SER A 259 8.35 7.33 -23.74
N TYR A 260 8.78 6.22 -23.14
CA TYR A 260 8.36 4.87 -23.54
C TYR A 260 6.88 4.59 -23.25
N TRP A 261 6.27 5.29 -22.27
CA TRP A 261 4.85 5.15 -21.97
C TRP A 261 3.92 5.96 -22.89
N ASP A 262 4.48 6.86 -23.69
CA ASP A 262 3.72 7.77 -24.58
C ASP A 262 3.87 7.42 -26.07
N ARG A 263 4.53 6.37 -26.42
CA ARG A 263 4.75 5.96 -27.81
C ARG A 263 3.54 5.28 -28.43
N ASP A 264 3.44 5.37 -29.76
CA ASP A 264 2.49 4.60 -30.56
C ASP A 264 2.96 3.15 -30.74
N GLY A 265 2.01 2.21 -30.80
CA GLY A 265 2.25 0.82 -31.14
C GLY A 265 2.80 -0.06 -30.01
N ASN A 266 3.25 -1.24 -30.40
CA ASN A 266 3.88 -2.23 -29.53
C ASN A 266 5.42 -2.07 -29.56
N PRO A 267 6.14 -2.49 -28.48
CA PRO A 267 5.64 -3.23 -27.33
C PRO A 267 5.12 -2.31 -26.20
N PRO A 268 4.22 -2.84 -25.33
CA PRO A 268 3.82 -2.20 -24.08
C PRO A 268 5.03 -2.09 -23.13
N PRO A 269 4.92 -1.35 -22.00
CA PRO A 269 3.71 -0.68 -21.52
C PRO A 269 3.55 0.71 -22.14
N ASN A 270 2.30 1.11 -22.40
CA ASN A 270 1.95 2.41 -22.98
C ASN A 270 1.05 3.19 -22.01
N LEU A 271 1.43 3.31 -20.74
CA LEU A 271 0.57 3.81 -19.68
C LEU A 271 -0.01 5.19 -19.96
N LEU A 272 0.80 6.16 -20.39
CA LEU A 272 0.34 7.49 -20.72
C LEU A 272 -0.64 7.51 -21.87
N ARG A 273 -0.38 6.75 -22.92
CA ARG A 273 -1.26 6.64 -24.07
C ARG A 273 -2.58 5.95 -23.72
N ASN A 274 -2.51 4.80 -23.06
CA ASN A 274 -3.68 4.00 -22.70
C ASN A 274 -4.59 4.71 -21.71
N ALA A 275 -4.06 5.62 -20.89
CA ALA A 275 -4.86 6.46 -19.99
C ALA A 275 -5.97 7.21 -20.74
N PHE A 276 -5.71 7.66 -21.94
CA PHE A 276 -6.63 8.45 -22.77
C PHE A 276 -7.49 7.59 -23.74
N SER A 277 -7.27 6.28 -23.81
CA SER A 277 -8.12 5.36 -24.57
C SER A 277 -9.49 5.19 -23.90
N ALA A 278 -10.47 4.67 -24.65
CA ALA A 278 -11.77 4.28 -24.09
C ALA A 278 -11.72 2.95 -23.36
N GLU A 279 -10.70 2.13 -23.62
CA GLU A 279 -10.61 0.77 -23.07
C GLU A 279 -10.39 0.74 -21.57
N PRO A 280 -11.04 -0.19 -20.84
CA PRO A 280 -10.74 -0.47 -19.43
C PRO A 280 -9.34 -1.07 -19.29
N VAL A 281 -8.72 -0.88 -18.10
CA VAL A 281 -7.35 -1.31 -17.84
C VAL A 281 -7.15 -2.80 -18.13
N ARG A 282 -8.09 -3.66 -17.74
CA ARG A 282 -8.05 -5.11 -17.96
C ARG A 282 -7.92 -5.57 -19.42
N LEU A 283 -8.07 -4.67 -20.38
CA LEU A 283 -7.96 -4.96 -21.81
C LEU A 283 -6.72 -4.36 -22.47
N TRP A 284 -5.86 -3.68 -21.73
CA TRP A 284 -4.72 -2.99 -22.33
C TRP A 284 -3.64 -3.91 -22.89
N TYR A 285 -3.52 -5.13 -22.36
CA TYR A 285 -2.48 -6.08 -22.75
C TYR A 285 -3.06 -7.47 -23.08
N PRO A 286 -4.02 -7.56 -24.02
CA PRO A 286 -4.76 -8.80 -24.28
C PRO A 286 -3.87 -9.94 -24.78
N GLN A 287 -2.72 -9.62 -25.43
CA GLN A 287 -1.75 -10.60 -25.90
C GLN A 287 -1.08 -11.38 -24.78
N LEU A 288 -1.07 -10.84 -23.58
CA LEU A 288 -0.43 -11.40 -22.40
C LEU A 288 -1.43 -12.02 -21.43
N LYS A 289 -2.64 -12.35 -21.89
CA LYS A 289 -3.70 -13.02 -21.12
C LYS A 289 -4.06 -12.27 -19.82
N ASN A 290 -4.26 -10.97 -19.91
CA ASN A 290 -4.68 -10.09 -18.81
C ASN A 290 -3.63 -9.97 -17.70
N TRP A 291 -2.37 -9.83 -18.03
CA TRP A 291 -1.29 -9.64 -17.07
C TRP A 291 -1.09 -8.18 -16.67
N GLU A 292 -2.17 -7.48 -16.42
CA GLU A 292 -2.16 -6.14 -15.85
C GLU A 292 -1.90 -6.24 -14.34
N LYS A 293 -0.63 -6.32 -13.96
CA LYS A 293 -0.20 -6.38 -12.57
C LYS A 293 -0.57 -5.10 -11.83
N ALA A 294 -1.44 -5.24 -10.83
CA ALA A 294 -2.03 -4.12 -10.12
C ALA A 294 -1.00 -3.33 -9.32
N TYR A 295 -0.22 -4.00 -8.51
CA TYR A 295 0.79 -3.39 -7.66
C TYR A 295 1.87 -2.65 -8.46
N GLU A 296 2.43 -3.31 -9.49
CA GLU A 296 3.50 -2.75 -10.31
C GLU A 296 3.01 -1.55 -11.12
N MET A 297 1.81 -1.62 -11.68
CA MET A 297 1.20 -0.49 -12.40
C MET A 297 0.99 0.70 -11.47
N MET A 298 0.38 0.51 -10.30
CA MET A 298 0.18 1.61 -9.35
C MET A 298 1.50 2.20 -8.87
N SER A 299 2.57 1.40 -8.74
CA SER A 299 3.91 1.90 -8.47
C SER A 299 4.45 2.81 -9.59
N CYS A 300 4.16 2.49 -10.86
CA CYS A 300 4.48 3.37 -11.99
C CYS A 300 3.71 4.70 -11.92
N LEU A 301 2.42 4.65 -11.54
CA LEU A 301 1.59 5.85 -11.39
C LEU A 301 2.08 6.76 -10.26
N GLU A 302 2.55 6.19 -9.14
CA GLU A 302 3.23 6.98 -8.09
C GLU A 302 4.50 7.65 -8.62
N GLY A 303 5.23 6.99 -9.53
CA GLY A 303 6.37 7.58 -10.23
C GLY A 303 5.98 8.74 -11.13
N LEU A 304 4.87 8.62 -11.87
CA LEU A 304 4.34 9.71 -12.69
C LEU A 304 3.89 10.92 -11.85
N ALA A 305 3.35 10.70 -10.64
CA ALA A 305 3.04 11.80 -9.73
C ALA A 305 4.30 12.59 -9.33
N GLU A 306 5.39 11.89 -9.01
CA GLU A 306 6.67 12.54 -8.73
C GLU A 306 7.26 13.21 -9.98
N TYR A 307 7.10 12.60 -11.16
CA TYR A 307 7.51 13.19 -12.43
C TYR A 307 6.77 14.51 -12.71
N HIS A 308 5.47 14.56 -12.45
CA HIS A 308 4.69 15.80 -12.55
C HIS A 308 5.22 16.89 -11.60
N ARG A 309 5.56 16.55 -10.34
CA ARG A 309 6.15 17.52 -9.40
C ARG A 309 7.45 18.10 -9.90
N VAL A 310 8.33 17.26 -10.43
CA VAL A 310 9.66 17.66 -10.86
C VAL A 310 9.63 18.45 -12.19
N THR A 311 8.78 18.03 -13.14
CA THR A 311 8.83 18.57 -14.51
C THR A 311 7.69 19.53 -14.86
N GLY A 312 6.60 19.51 -14.12
CA GLY A 312 5.37 20.25 -14.46
C GLY A 312 4.54 19.60 -15.58
N ASP A 313 4.88 18.38 -16.01
CA ASP A 313 4.16 17.69 -17.08
C ASP A 313 2.70 17.39 -16.67
N LYS A 314 1.78 18.16 -17.23
CA LYS A 314 0.35 18.04 -16.96
C LYS A 314 -0.23 16.74 -17.53
N LYS A 315 0.30 16.23 -18.65
CA LYS A 315 -0.17 14.98 -19.24
C LYS A 315 0.05 13.80 -18.29
N ALA A 316 1.15 13.81 -17.53
CA ALA A 316 1.41 12.80 -16.51
C ALA A 316 0.32 12.83 -15.41
N LEU A 317 -0.03 14.01 -14.87
CA LEU A 317 -1.11 14.13 -13.88
C LEU A 317 -2.47 13.70 -14.45
N ASP A 318 -2.82 14.18 -15.64
CA ASP A 318 -4.09 13.85 -16.30
C ASP A 318 -4.20 12.34 -16.55
N ALA A 319 -3.10 11.69 -16.94
CA ALA A 319 -3.06 10.24 -17.12
C ALA A 319 -3.33 9.48 -15.81
N ILE A 320 -2.69 9.89 -14.70
CA ILE A 320 -2.93 9.26 -13.40
C ILE A 320 -4.40 9.39 -13.00
N VAL A 321 -5.00 10.58 -13.14
CA VAL A 321 -6.40 10.83 -12.82
C VAL A 321 -7.31 9.92 -13.67
N LYS A 322 -7.07 9.84 -14.99
CA LYS A 322 -7.88 9.01 -15.89
C LYS A 322 -7.75 7.51 -15.59
N ILE A 323 -6.54 7.04 -15.32
CA ILE A 323 -6.32 5.63 -14.95
C ILE A 323 -7.02 5.34 -13.63
N ARG A 324 -6.87 6.22 -12.63
CA ARG A 324 -7.55 6.07 -11.34
C ARG A 324 -9.07 5.97 -11.50
N GLU A 325 -9.69 6.80 -12.34
CA GLU A 325 -11.14 6.74 -12.58
C GLU A 325 -11.55 5.43 -13.28
N LYS A 326 -10.74 4.92 -14.20
CA LYS A 326 -10.95 3.59 -14.81
C LYS A 326 -10.88 2.48 -13.75
N LEU A 327 -9.87 2.51 -12.89
CA LEU A 327 -9.70 1.54 -11.81
C LEU A 327 -10.86 1.60 -10.81
N LEU A 328 -11.31 2.80 -10.45
CA LEU A 328 -12.46 2.97 -9.56
C LEU A 328 -13.73 2.34 -10.14
N LYS A 329 -13.95 2.53 -11.45
CA LYS A 329 -15.14 2.04 -12.15
C LYS A 329 -15.14 0.53 -12.35
N ASP A 330 -14.00 -0.02 -12.80
CA ASP A 330 -13.97 -1.39 -13.32
C ASP A 330 -13.31 -2.40 -12.34
N GLU A 331 -12.50 -1.92 -11.39
CA GLU A 331 -11.67 -2.77 -10.54
C GLU A 331 -11.98 -2.65 -9.03
N LYS A 332 -12.69 -1.62 -8.58
CA LYS A 332 -13.03 -1.49 -7.15
C LYS A 332 -13.97 -2.60 -6.74
N ASN A 333 -13.47 -3.50 -5.90
CA ASN A 333 -14.21 -4.65 -5.40
C ASN A 333 -15.00 -4.35 -4.12
N ILE A 334 -15.81 -5.30 -3.67
CA ILE A 334 -16.65 -5.17 -2.47
C ILE A 334 -15.85 -4.97 -1.17
N LEU A 335 -14.57 -5.31 -1.14
CA LEU A 335 -13.68 -5.09 0.00
C LEU A 335 -13.13 -3.65 0.05
N SER A 336 -13.61 -2.78 -0.85
CA SER A 336 -13.22 -1.38 -0.91
C SER A 336 -11.77 -1.16 -1.36
N SER A 337 -11.25 -2.05 -2.20
CA SER A 337 -9.94 -1.94 -2.83
C SER A 337 -10.03 -2.22 -4.32
N VAL A 338 -8.94 -2.04 -5.03
CA VAL A 338 -8.79 -2.41 -6.44
C VAL A 338 -7.84 -3.59 -6.58
N GLY A 339 -7.89 -4.24 -7.74
CA GLY A 339 -7.12 -5.44 -8.00
C GLY A 339 -7.77 -6.72 -7.45
N TYR A 340 -7.60 -7.79 -8.20
CA TYR A 340 -8.06 -9.12 -7.84
C TYR A 340 -6.84 -10.02 -7.74
N ASN A 341 -6.38 -10.24 -6.50
CA ASN A 341 -5.16 -10.99 -6.20
C ASN A 341 -3.96 -10.51 -7.05
N ASP A 342 -3.67 -9.21 -6.99
CA ASP A 342 -2.56 -8.55 -7.65
C ASP A 342 -2.72 -8.35 -9.19
N MET A 343 -3.97 -8.42 -9.68
CA MET A 343 -4.28 -8.27 -11.11
C MET A 343 -5.49 -7.36 -11.33
N PHE A 344 -5.50 -6.62 -12.44
CA PHE A 344 -6.69 -5.91 -12.91
C PHE A 344 -7.45 -6.78 -13.91
N VAL A 345 -8.51 -7.42 -13.45
CA VAL A 345 -9.30 -8.39 -14.21
C VAL A 345 -10.80 -8.09 -14.17
N GLY A 346 -11.18 -6.86 -13.87
CA GLY A 346 -12.58 -6.47 -13.69
C GLY A 346 -13.07 -6.80 -12.26
N GLY A 347 -12.28 -6.45 -11.25
CA GLY A 347 -12.54 -6.77 -9.84
C GLY A 347 -13.89 -6.28 -9.31
N ALA A 348 -14.43 -5.18 -9.85
CA ALA A 348 -15.75 -4.66 -9.52
C ALA A 348 -16.90 -5.65 -9.79
N ARG A 349 -16.69 -6.61 -10.66
CA ARG A 349 -17.68 -7.60 -11.10
C ARG A 349 -17.46 -8.99 -10.51
N GLN A 350 -16.45 -9.12 -9.63
CA GLN A 350 -16.12 -10.40 -9.01
C GLN A 350 -16.84 -10.55 -7.67
N ILE A 351 -17.67 -11.59 -7.53
CA ILE A 351 -18.34 -11.94 -6.25
C ILE A 351 -17.31 -12.18 -5.16
N ASN A 352 -16.26 -12.90 -5.50
CA ASN A 352 -15.19 -13.21 -4.57
C ASN A 352 -14.21 -12.05 -4.52
N GLY A 353 -14.53 -11.04 -3.72
CA GLY A 353 -13.52 -10.04 -3.42
C GLY A 353 -12.29 -10.72 -2.82
N ILE A 354 -11.18 -10.68 -3.56
CA ILE A 354 -9.86 -10.96 -3.03
C ILE A 354 -8.98 -9.81 -3.38
N THR A 355 -8.41 -9.23 -2.34
CA THR A 355 -7.45 -8.16 -2.49
C THR A 355 -6.12 -8.59 -1.90
N GLU A 356 -5.04 -8.44 -2.65
CA GLU A 356 -3.71 -8.48 -2.09
C GLU A 356 -3.47 -7.22 -1.26
N PRO A 357 -2.96 -7.31 -0.02
CA PRO A 357 -2.67 -6.11 0.77
C PRO A 357 -1.74 -5.10 0.08
N CYS A 358 -0.83 -5.54 -0.79
CA CYS A 358 -0.02 -4.62 -1.58
C CYS A 358 -0.89 -3.76 -2.52
N ASP A 359 -1.93 -4.33 -3.14
CA ASP A 359 -2.87 -3.58 -3.99
C ASP A 359 -3.62 -2.53 -3.17
N ALA A 360 -4.14 -2.92 -1.99
CA ALA A 360 -4.82 -2.01 -1.09
C ALA A 360 -3.91 -0.85 -0.64
N ILE A 361 -2.67 -1.15 -0.27
CA ILE A 361 -1.66 -0.16 0.14
C ILE A 361 -1.38 0.81 -1.00
N HIS A 362 -1.15 0.31 -2.23
CA HIS A 362 -0.82 1.17 -3.36
C HIS A 362 -2.03 1.94 -3.90
N TRP A 363 -3.25 1.40 -3.78
CA TRP A 363 -4.47 2.15 -4.05
C TRP A 363 -4.64 3.34 -3.10
N MET A 364 -4.43 3.15 -1.80
CA MET A 364 -4.42 4.23 -0.82
C MET A 364 -3.34 5.27 -1.16
N ARG A 365 -2.13 4.82 -1.49
CA ARG A 365 -1.01 5.70 -1.83
C ARG A 365 -1.26 6.50 -3.10
N LEU A 366 -1.80 5.89 -4.13
CA LEU A 366 -2.18 6.57 -5.37
C LEU A 366 -3.22 7.68 -5.10
N ASN A 367 -4.26 7.38 -4.32
CA ASN A 367 -5.26 8.37 -3.93
C ASN A 367 -4.64 9.47 -3.05
N ARG A 368 -3.68 9.13 -2.18
CA ARG A 368 -2.94 10.12 -1.41
C ARG A 368 -2.09 11.05 -2.29
N GLU A 369 -1.36 10.52 -3.28
CA GLU A 369 -0.60 11.36 -4.22
C GLU A 369 -1.52 12.34 -4.96
N LEU A 370 -2.69 11.89 -5.39
CA LEU A 370 -3.68 12.74 -6.03
C LEU A 370 -4.28 13.77 -5.07
N TYR A 371 -4.54 13.40 -3.81
CA TYR A 371 -4.99 14.34 -2.79
C TYR A 371 -3.96 15.46 -2.55
N LEU A 372 -2.68 15.11 -2.41
CA LEU A 372 -1.62 16.10 -2.21
C LEU A 372 -1.53 17.08 -3.38
N LEU A 373 -1.61 16.58 -4.60
CA LEU A 373 -1.49 17.39 -5.82
C LEU A 373 -2.74 18.24 -6.12
N THR A 374 -3.93 17.81 -5.71
CA THR A 374 -5.19 18.42 -6.16
C THR A 374 -6.03 19.04 -5.05
N SER A 375 -5.84 18.62 -3.79
CA SER A 375 -6.70 18.90 -2.63
C SER A 375 -8.16 18.40 -2.73
N ASP A 376 -8.47 17.53 -3.71
CA ASP A 376 -9.82 17.01 -3.91
C ASP A 376 -10.16 15.95 -2.85
N VAL A 377 -11.24 16.20 -2.11
CA VAL A 377 -11.70 15.39 -0.97
C VAL A 377 -12.11 13.96 -1.36
N LYS A 378 -12.50 13.74 -2.63
CA LYS A 378 -12.93 12.41 -3.11
C LYS A 378 -11.85 11.31 -2.94
N TYR A 379 -10.57 11.70 -2.97
CA TYR A 379 -9.46 10.77 -2.77
C TYR A 379 -9.35 10.30 -1.32
N LEU A 380 -9.76 11.14 -0.36
CA LEU A 380 -9.79 10.78 1.06
C LEU A 380 -10.87 9.73 1.36
N ASP A 381 -12.00 9.77 0.66
CA ASP A 381 -13.06 8.76 0.81
C ASP A 381 -12.54 7.36 0.43
N GLU A 382 -11.74 7.26 -0.64
CA GLU A 382 -11.13 6.00 -1.05
C GLU A 382 -10.05 5.50 -0.06
N ILE A 383 -9.24 6.42 0.47
CA ILE A 383 -8.22 6.06 1.48
C ILE A 383 -8.91 5.50 2.73
N GLU A 384 -9.94 6.20 3.23
CA GLU A 384 -10.68 5.78 4.42
C GLU A 384 -11.36 4.42 4.24
N ASP A 385 -12.06 4.26 3.12
CA ASP A 385 -12.81 3.04 2.80
C ASP A 385 -11.88 1.83 2.67
N THR A 386 -10.75 1.99 1.99
CA THR A 386 -9.75 0.93 1.83
C THR A 386 -9.04 0.60 3.15
N PHE A 387 -8.68 1.63 3.92
CA PHE A 387 -7.96 1.45 5.17
C PHE A 387 -8.74 0.63 6.19
N TYR A 388 -10.00 1.00 6.45
CA TYR A 388 -10.82 0.31 7.45
C TYR A 388 -11.26 -1.09 7.04
N ASN A 389 -11.28 -1.39 5.75
CA ASN A 389 -11.77 -2.68 5.25
C ASN A 389 -10.62 -3.56 4.73
N ALA A 390 -10.24 -3.41 3.46
CA ALA A 390 -9.26 -4.30 2.82
C ALA A 390 -7.90 -4.32 3.53
N PHE A 391 -7.41 -3.17 3.99
CA PHE A 391 -6.09 -3.10 4.62
C PHE A 391 -6.10 -3.67 6.03
N LEU A 392 -6.95 -3.16 6.95
CA LEU A 392 -6.95 -3.62 8.34
C LEU A 392 -7.31 -5.10 8.47
N ALA A 393 -8.20 -5.64 7.62
CA ALA A 393 -8.53 -7.06 7.60
C ALA A 393 -7.33 -7.94 7.22
N GLY A 394 -6.36 -7.39 6.48
CA GLY A 394 -5.11 -8.07 6.13
C GLY A 394 -4.08 -8.14 7.25
N VAL A 395 -4.27 -7.41 8.35
CA VAL A 395 -3.34 -7.34 9.48
C VAL A 395 -3.72 -8.36 10.55
N ALA A 396 -2.83 -9.28 10.87
CA ALA A 396 -3.07 -10.24 11.95
C ALA A 396 -3.30 -9.53 13.29
N ARG A 397 -4.23 -10.08 14.12
CA ARG A 397 -4.62 -9.49 15.41
C ARG A 397 -3.44 -9.24 16.33
N ASP A 398 -2.46 -10.15 16.34
CA ASP A 398 -1.27 -10.05 17.17
C ASP A 398 -0.20 -9.08 16.63
N GLY A 399 -0.42 -8.46 15.49
CA GLY A 399 0.52 -7.54 14.85
C GLY A 399 1.83 -8.16 14.37
N LYS A 400 1.94 -9.50 14.31
CA LYS A 400 3.19 -10.18 13.92
C LYS A 400 3.26 -10.53 12.45
N TRP A 401 2.11 -10.67 11.80
CA TRP A 401 2.02 -11.16 10.43
C TRP A 401 0.88 -10.51 9.66
N GLY A 402 0.68 -10.93 8.40
CA GLY A 402 -0.34 -10.42 7.52
C GLY A 402 -0.91 -11.48 6.59
N ALA A 403 -2.04 -11.17 5.97
CA ALA A 403 -2.58 -11.93 4.88
C ALA A 403 -1.81 -11.65 3.58
N ARG A 404 -1.81 -12.61 2.65
CA ARG A 404 -1.51 -12.39 1.25
C ARG A 404 -2.77 -12.07 0.44
N GLY A 405 -3.89 -12.65 0.83
CA GLY A 405 -5.17 -12.40 0.19
C GLY A 405 -6.26 -12.16 1.23
N VAL A 406 -6.78 -10.95 1.27
CA VAL A 406 -7.96 -10.59 2.05
C VAL A 406 -9.19 -11.02 1.26
N ARG A 407 -10.00 -11.89 1.83
CA ARG A 407 -11.17 -12.49 1.18
C ARG A 407 -12.47 -11.96 1.76
N SER A 408 -13.46 -11.79 0.91
CA SER A 408 -14.83 -11.45 1.32
C SER A 408 -15.55 -12.58 2.06
N HIS A 409 -15.07 -13.80 1.89
CA HIS A 409 -15.78 -15.01 2.32
C HIS A 409 -14.77 -16.14 2.60
N GLY A 410 -15.05 -16.96 3.59
CA GLY A 410 -14.19 -18.07 4.01
C GLY A 410 -13.13 -17.64 5.02
N SER A 411 -11.87 -17.84 4.72
CA SER A 411 -10.72 -17.40 5.53
C SER A 411 -9.81 -16.54 4.72
N HIS A 412 -9.15 -15.57 5.35
CA HIS A 412 -8.08 -14.85 4.69
C HIS A 412 -6.95 -15.81 4.31
N TYR A 413 -6.37 -15.61 3.13
CA TYR A 413 -5.20 -16.37 2.73
C TYR A 413 -3.97 -15.81 3.44
N VAL A 414 -3.46 -16.55 4.42
CA VAL A 414 -2.32 -16.13 5.23
C VAL A 414 -1.07 -16.08 4.36
N ALA A 415 -0.29 -15.02 4.50
CA ALA A 415 0.97 -14.89 3.79
C ALA A 415 1.93 -16.03 4.20
N LYS A 416 2.38 -16.81 3.22
CA LYS A 416 3.47 -17.78 3.43
C LYS A 416 4.79 -17.05 3.22
N PRO A 417 5.82 -17.32 4.04
CA PRO A 417 7.15 -16.80 3.76
C PRO A 417 7.58 -17.03 2.32
N GLN A 418 8.16 -16.02 1.68
CA GLN A 418 8.54 -16.05 0.27
C GLN A 418 10.04 -16.32 0.08
N CYS A 419 10.41 -16.77 -1.10
CA CYS A 419 11.81 -16.97 -1.50
C CYS A 419 12.59 -17.90 -0.58
N LYS A 420 11.96 -18.93 -0.01
CA LYS A 420 12.54 -19.84 1.00
C LYS A 420 13.09 -19.10 2.25
N LEU A 421 12.59 -17.88 2.52
CA LEU A 421 12.87 -17.17 3.75
C LEU A 421 11.80 -17.56 4.79
N ASN A 422 12.12 -17.40 6.08
CA ASN A 422 11.19 -17.75 7.16
C ASN A 422 10.39 -16.56 7.68
N TYR A 423 10.88 -15.35 7.42
CA TYR A 423 10.40 -14.13 8.08
C TYR A 423 9.89 -13.06 7.12
N ASN A 424 10.09 -13.19 5.81
CA ASN A 424 9.81 -12.15 4.83
C ASN A 424 8.68 -12.51 3.87
N HIS A 425 7.83 -11.53 3.60
CA HIS A 425 6.77 -11.59 2.62
C HIS A 425 6.46 -10.19 2.10
N CYS A 426 6.27 -10.02 0.79
CA CYS A 426 6.10 -8.71 0.14
C CYS A 426 4.98 -7.87 0.77
N CYS A 427 3.82 -8.45 1.08
CA CYS A 427 2.70 -7.73 1.69
C CYS A 427 3.02 -7.31 3.14
N VAL A 428 3.56 -8.23 3.94
CA VAL A 428 3.83 -8.00 5.37
C VAL A 428 4.86 -6.88 5.56
N ASP A 429 5.93 -6.89 4.76
CA ASP A 429 7.01 -5.90 4.84
C ASP A 429 6.56 -4.51 4.35
N ASN A 430 5.44 -4.46 3.61
CA ASN A 430 4.86 -3.22 3.09
C ASN A 430 3.78 -2.60 4.02
N MET A 431 3.21 -3.38 4.96
CA MET A 431 2.09 -2.93 5.81
C MET A 431 2.36 -1.67 6.64
N PRO A 432 3.56 -1.47 7.24
CA PRO A 432 3.80 -0.27 8.02
C PRO A 432 3.58 1.03 7.23
N ARG A 433 3.82 1.01 5.92
CA ARG A 433 3.65 2.18 5.04
C ARG A 433 2.21 2.68 5.02
N ALA A 434 1.22 1.77 4.98
CA ALA A 434 -0.19 2.16 4.96
C ALA A 434 -0.64 2.79 6.29
N PHE A 435 -0.21 2.23 7.42
CA PHE A 435 -0.45 2.82 8.73
C PHE A 435 0.11 4.25 8.82
N LEU A 436 1.36 4.42 8.40
CA LEU A 436 2.05 5.71 8.43
C LEU A 436 1.42 6.72 7.47
N ASP A 437 1.04 6.28 6.27
CA ASP A 437 0.38 7.14 5.28
C ASP A 437 -1.01 7.58 5.76
N PHE A 438 -1.77 6.69 6.43
CA PHE A 438 -3.05 7.04 7.04
C PHE A 438 -2.86 8.04 8.19
N ALA A 439 -1.92 7.78 9.10
CA ALA A 439 -1.64 8.65 10.23
C ALA A 439 -1.32 10.08 9.78
N ARG A 440 -0.27 10.27 8.95
CA ARG A 440 0.13 11.62 8.51
C ARG A 440 -0.93 12.32 7.67
N THR A 441 -1.76 11.57 6.93
CA THR A 441 -2.82 12.16 6.12
C THR A 441 -4.01 12.61 6.97
N SER A 442 -4.15 12.15 8.22
CA SER A 442 -5.26 12.50 9.10
C SER A 442 -5.35 14.01 9.40
N LEU A 443 -4.22 14.71 9.39
CA LEU A 443 -4.14 16.15 9.61
C LEU A 443 -3.26 16.80 8.53
N ALA A 444 -3.75 17.88 7.93
CA ALA A 444 -3.06 18.57 6.85
C ALA A 444 -3.25 20.08 6.89
N LYS A 445 -2.48 20.81 6.06
CA LYS A 445 -2.65 22.25 5.83
C LYS A 445 -2.54 22.57 4.34
N SER A 446 -3.18 23.65 3.94
CA SER A 446 -3.09 24.23 2.60
C SER A 446 -3.45 25.71 2.67
N GLY A 447 -2.65 26.58 2.05
CA GLY A 447 -2.96 28.03 2.00
C GLY A 447 -3.14 28.70 3.36
N GLY A 448 -2.50 28.18 4.43
CA GLY A 448 -2.64 28.69 5.79
C GLY A 448 -3.85 28.16 6.56
N GLU A 449 -4.68 27.34 5.96
CA GLU A 449 -5.83 26.68 6.56
C GLU A 449 -5.49 25.24 6.99
N LEU A 450 -6.15 24.73 8.02
CA LEU A 450 -6.03 23.36 8.48
C LEU A 450 -7.12 22.47 7.86
N PHE A 451 -6.81 21.18 7.76
CA PHE A 451 -7.70 20.15 7.23
C PHE A 451 -7.69 18.94 8.15
N VAL A 452 -8.82 18.66 8.78
CA VAL A 452 -9.07 17.44 9.55
C VAL A 452 -9.67 16.41 8.60
N ASN A 453 -8.85 15.45 8.18
CA ASN A 453 -9.18 14.53 7.10
C ASN A 453 -9.85 13.25 7.59
N PHE A 454 -9.39 12.68 8.73
CA PHE A 454 -9.90 11.44 9.29
C PHE A 454 -10.21 11.61 10.78
N TYR A 455 -11.10 10.74 11.29
CA TYR A 455 -11.67 10.87 12.63
C TYR A 455 -11.40 9.67 13.55
N SER A 456 -10.59 8.67 13.13
CA SER A 456 -9.98 7.76 14.11
C SER A 456 -9.23 8.57 15.15
N PRO A 457 -9.29 8.22 16.44
CA PRO A 457 -8.63 9.00 17.49
C PRO A 457 -7.15 9.23 17.22
N TYR A 458 -6.69 10.45 17.40
CA TYR A 458 -5.28 10.83 17.33
C TYR A 458 -5.00 12.14 18.06
N LYS A 459 -3.74 12.36 18.43
CA LYS A 459 -3.19 13.67 18.78
C LYS A 459 -2.22 14.10 17.69
N GLY A 460 -2.40 15.30 17.17
CA GLY A 460 -1.56 15.82 16.10
C GLY A 460 -1.24 17.30 16.28
N ARG A 461 -0.15 17.73 15.68
CA ARG A 461 0.25 19.13 15.62
C ARG A 461 0.66 19.45 14.19
N ILE A 462 0.24 20.59 13.71
CA ILE A 462 0.70 21.13 12.45
C ILE A 462 0.95 22.64 12.60
N SER A 463 2.16 23.08 12.28
CA SER A 463 2.63 24.42 12.63
C SER A 463 2.53 24.66 14.15
N ASP A 464 1.74 25.64 14.58
CA ASP A 464 1.52 26.05 15.96
C ASP A 464 0.16 25.61 16.54
N VAL A 465 -0.59 24.77 15.81
CA VAL A 465 -1.94 24.33 16.19
C VAL A 465 -1.92 22.85 16.61
N GLU A 466 -2.46 22.55 17.77
CA GLU A 466 -2.67 21.22 18.30
C GLU A 466 -4.10 20.77 17.98
N VAL A 467 -4.25 19.52 17.56
CA VAL A 467 -5.53 18.89 17.23
C VAL A 467 -5.59 17.53 17.92
N GLU A 468 -6.65 17.30 18.69
CA GLU A 468 -6.94 16.00 19.30
C GLU A 468 -8.32 15.53 18.83
N VAL A 469 -8.37 14.35 18.21
CA VAL A 469 -9.61 13.67 17.82
C VAL A 469 -9.90 12.59 18.84
N LEU A 470 -11.11 12.61 19.38
CA LEU A 470 -11.56 11.72 20.45
C LEU A 470 -12.81 10.94 20.02
N GLY A 471 -13.05 9.81 20.67
CA GLY A 471 -14.21 8.95 20.43
C GLY A 471 -13.81 7.55 19.96
N ASN A 472 -14.74 6.83 19.37
CA ASN A 472 -14.53 5.49 18.82
C ASN A 472 -15.03 5.42 17.37
N TYR A 473 -14.76 6.47 16.59
CA TYR A 473 -15.07 6.49 15.16
C TYR A 473 -14.22 5.42 14.42
N PRO A 474 -14.81 4.71 13.45
CA PRO A 474 -16.16 4.79 12.89
C PRO A 474 -17.18 3.82 13.51
N VAL A 475 -16.88 3.17 14.64
CA VAL A 475 -17.86 2.37 15.39
C VAL A 475 -18.88 3.27 16.06
N SER A 476 -18.44 4.40 16.65
CA SER A 476 -19.33 5.50 17.07
C SER A 476 -19.75 6.32 15.84
N ASP A 477 -20.96 6.88 15.93
CA ASP A 477 -21.47 7.87 14.97
C ASP A 477 -20.99 9.29 15.25
N THR A 478 -20.19 9.48 16.28
CA THR A 478 -19.71 10.79 16.72
C THR A 478 -18.20 10.83 16.83
N ALA A 479 -17.63 12.00 16.58
CA ALA A 479 -16.26 12.37 16.90
C ALA A 479 -16.24 13.73 17.58
N GLU A 480 -15.39 13.88 18.61
CA GLU A 480 -15.06 15.16 19.23
C GLU A 480 -13.68 15.60 18.79
N ILE A 481 -13.55 16.83 18.32
CA ILE A 481 -12.29 17.39 17.86
C ILE A 481 -11.94 18.60 18.75
N LYS A 482 -10.88 18.48 19.55
CA LYS A 482 -10.33 19.57 20.33
C LYS A 482 -9.20 20.25 19.55
N ILE A 483 -9.30 21.57 19.42
CA ILE A 483 -8.32 22.37 18.69
C ILE A 483 -7.82 23.45 19.62
N LYS A 484 -6.48 23.48 19.80
CA LYS A 484 -5.82 24.52 20.59
C LYS A 484 -4.92 25.33 19.68
N SER A 485 -5.24 26.61 19.54
CA SER A 485 -4.55 27.53 18.64
C SER A 485 -4.12 28.82 19.37
N PRO A 486 -2.89 29.32 19.14
CA PRO A 486 -2.43 30.61 19.70
C PRO A 486 -3.06 31.82 18.99
N ARG A 487 -3.74 31.62 17.86
CA ARG A 487 -4.36 32.64 17.01
C ARG A 487 -5.65 32.13 16.38
N GLU A 488 -6.39 33.00 15.75
CA GLU A 488 -7.51 32.56 14.90
C GLU A 488 -6.98 31.77 13.69
N VAL A 489 -7.64 30.64 13.39
CA VAL A 489 -7.31 29.75 12.28
C VAL A 489 -8.56 29.23 11.59
N ALA A 490 -8.53 29.14 10.25
CA ALA A 490 -9.57 28.45 9.48
C ALA A 490 -9.28 26.93 9.49
N VAL A 491 -10.29 26.14 9.82
CA VAL A 491 -10.20 24.67 9.86
C VAL A 491 -11.29 24.10 8.96
N ASN A 492 -10.89 23.23 8.06
CA ASN A 492 -11.75 22.51 7.15
C ASN A 492 -11.95 21.09 7.67
N PHE A 493 -13.19 20.73 8.01
CA PHE A 493 -13.58 19.39 8.46
C PHE A 493 -14.12 18.62 7.26
N ARG A 494 -13.58 17.42 7.02
CA ARG A 494 -14.10 16.55 5.96
C ARG A 494 -15.45 15.97 6.35
N VAL A 495 -16.44 16.16 5.51
CA VAL A 495 -17.70 15.41 5.55
C VAL A 495 -17.65 14.32 4.49
N PRO A 496 -17.55 13.04 4.87
CA PRO A 496 -17.47 11.93 3.91
C PRO A 496 -18.69 11.86 2.99
N SER A 497 -18.49 11.44 1.74
CA SER A 497 -19.56 11.35 0.74
C SER A 497 -20.69 10.37 1.12
N TRP A 498 -20.40 9.39 1.93
CA TRP A 498 -21.37 8.40 2.42
C TRP A 498 -22.30 8.94 3.54
N SER A 499 -21.91 9.99 4.27
CA SER A 499 -22.68 10.56 5.37
C SER A 499 -23.64 11.65 4.85
N LYS A 500 -24.92 11.31 4.76
CA LYS A 500 -25.93 12.19 4.11
C LYS A 500 -26.47 13.29 5.03
N ASN A 501 -26.58 13.02 6.32
CA ASN A 501 -27.16 13.89 7.34
C ASN A 501 -26.14 14.23 8.42
N THR A 502 -24.93 14.67 8.03
CA THR A 502 -23.88 15.07 8.98
C THR A 502 -24.25 16.34 9.72
N LEU A 503 -24.04 16.37 11.03
CA LEU A 503 -24.14 17.57 11.85
C LEU A 503 -22.76 17.97 12.38
N ILE A 504 -22.42 19.26 12.30
CA ILE A 504 -21.24 19.84 12.95
C ILE A 504 -21.73 20.88 13.95
N ASN A 505 -21.49 20.64 15.25
CA ASN A 505 -22.05 21.43 16.33
C ASN A 505 -23.58 21.63 16.22
N GLY A 506 -24.29 20.56 15.86
CA GLY A 506 -25.74 20.56 15.70
C GLY A 506 -26.26 21.24 14.42
N LYS A 507 -25.38 21.71 13.52
CA LYS A 507 -25.75 22.33 12.24
C LYS A 507 -25.45 21.37 11.10
N ALA A 508 -26.39 21.30 10.15
CA ALA A 508 -26.25 20.44 8.96
C ALA A 508 -25.01 20.83 8.12
N ALA A 509 -24.28 19.83 7.68
CA ALA A 509 -23.09 19.97 6.84
C ALA A 509 -23.19 19.01 5.65
N ASN A 510 -22.93 19.51 4.44
CA ASN A 510 -22.91 18.72 3.22
C ASN A 510 -21.58 18.00 3.02
N ALA A 511 -21.59 16.92 2.25
CA ALA A 511 -20.39 16.20 1.83
C ALA A 511 -19.33 17.13 1.21
N GLY A 512 -18.06 16.92 1.52
CA GLY A 512 -16.96 17.76 1.10
C GLY A 512 -16.28 18.45 2.28
N TRP A 513 -15.90 19.70 2.11
CA TRP A 513 -15.24 20.49 3.15
C TRP A 513 -16.21 21.43 3.86
N HIS A 514 -16.28 21.32 5.19
CA HIS A 514 -17.00 22.27 6.04
C HIS A 514 -16.00 23.15 6.80
N LYS A 515 -15.95 24.44 6.45
CA LYS A 515 -15.00 25.40 7.02
C LYS A 515 -15.59 26.11 8.24
N LEU A 516 -14.82 26.09 9.33
CA LEU A 516 -15.08 26.90 10.52
C LEU A 516 -13.87 27.80 10.84
N ARG A 517 -14.14 28.98 11.41
CA ARG A 517 -13.11 29.82 12.03
C ARG A 517 -13.03 29.48 13.52
N ILE A 518 -11.86 29.06 13.94
CA ILE A 518 -11.54 28.70 15.31
C ILE A 518 -10.76 29.84 15.93
N GLY A 519 -11.25 30.40 17.03
CA GLY A 519 -10.59 31.50 17.73
C GLY A 519 -9.33 31.07 18.45
N LYS A 520 -8.60 32.03 19.01
CA LYS A 520 -7.48 31.79 19.91
C LYS A 520 -7.93 31.07 21.18
N GLY A 521 -7.17 30.08 21.62
CA GLY A 521 -7.46 29.26 22.79
C GLY A 521 -7.83 27.85 22.41
N GLU A 522 -8.62 27.19 23.26
CA GLU A 522 -9.12 25.84 23.04
C GLU A 522 -10.58 25.86 22.61
N THR A 523 -10.90 25.10 21.61
CA THR A 523 -12.27 24.94 21.07
C THR A 523 -12.56 23.46 20.85
N SER A 524 -13.76 23.01 21.27
CA SER A 524 -14.24 21.65 20.98
C SER A 524 -15.31 21.72 19.89
N ILE A 525 -15.20 20.82 18.91
CA ILE A 525 -16.11 20.64 17.80
C ILE A 525 -16.66 19.22 17.85
N LYS A 526 -17.99 19.08 17.87
CA LYS A 526 -18.67 17.79 17.77
C LYS A 526 -19.12 17.56 16.34
N ILE A 527 -18.80 16.39 15.81
CA ILE A 527 -19.32 15.93 14.50
C ILE A 527 -20.18 14.69 14.73
N GLU A 528 -21.36 14.67 14.14
CA GLU A 528 -22.31 13.55 14.17
C GLU A 528 -22.53 13.09 12.74
N PHE A 529 -22.17 11.82 12.45
CA PHE A 529 -22.23 11.22 11.13
C PHE A 529 -23.51 10.40 10.96
N ASP A 530 -24.06 10.40 9.75
CA ASP A 530 -25.16 9.51 9.39
C ASP A 530 -24.64 8.08 9.18
N MET A 531 -24.70 7.28 10.22
CA MET A 531 -24.27 5.87 10.20
C MET A 531 -25.42 4.90 9.83
N THR A 532 -26.48 5.39 9.17
CA THR A 532 -27.55 4.53 8.67
C THR A 532 -26.98 3.39 7.82
N PRO A 533 -27.28 2.12 8.15
CA PRO A 533 -26.78 1.00 7.39
C PRO A 533 -27.25 1.05 5.93
N ARG A 534 -26.33 0.78 5.02
CA ARG A 534 -26.60 0.73 3.59
C ARG A 534 -26.42 -0.68 3.07
N VAL A 535 -27.47 -1.23 2.48
CA VAL A 535 -27.38 -2.49 1.74
C VAL A 535 -26.84 -2.18 0.35
N ILE A 536 -25.72 -2.80 0.01
CA ILE A 536 -25.05 -2.65 -1.28
C ILE A 536 -25.22 -3.95 -2.04
N ASN A 537 -25.94 -3.89 -3.15
CA ASN A 537 -26.07 -5.01 -4.05
C ASN A 537 -24.92 -4.99 -5.06
N SER A 538 -24.24 -6.10 -5.17
CA SER A 538 -23.28 -6.32 -6.25
C SER A 538 -24.04 -6.95 -7.41
N ASP A 539 -24.19 -6.22 -8.50
CA ASP A 539 -24.68 -6.77 -9.76
C ASP A 539 -23.53 -7.53 -10.42
N LEU A 540 -23.57 -8.83 -10.25
CA LEU A 540 -22.50 -9.73 -10.70
C LEU A 540 -22.99 -10.41 -11.95
N SER A 541 -22.78 -9.78 -13.09
CA SER A 541 -23.14 -10.38 -14.37
C SER A 541 -22.32 -11.64 -14.63
N SER A 542 -23.01 -12.71 -15.02
CA SER A 542 -22.44 -14.02 -15.32
C SER A 542 -21.44 -14.04 -16.49
N GLU A 543 -21.26 -12.94 -17.19
CA GLU A 543 -20.39 -12.81 -18.37
C GLU A 543 -18.90 -12.99 -18.07
N TYR A 544 -18.49 -12.94 -16.78
CA TYR A 544 -17.09 -12.95 -16.36
C TYR A 544 -16.52 -14.31 -15.95
N TYR A 545 -17.36 -15.34 -15.90
CA TYR A 545 -16.92 -16.70 -15.55
C TYR A 545 -16.80 -17.62 -16.76
N SER A 546 -16.13 -17.13 -17.81
CA SER A 546 -15.75 -17.97 -18.93
C SER A 546 -14.72 -19.04 -18.52
N GLY A 547 -14.54 -20.08 -19.32
CA GLY A 547 -13.52 -21.11 -19.06
C GLY A 547 -12.09 -20.54 -18.92
N GLU A 548 -11.84 -19.31 -19.38
CA GLU A 548 -10.55 -18.60 -19.23
C GLU A 548 -10.39 -17.98 -17.87
N ASP A 549 -11.46 -17.44 -17.29
CA ASP A 549 -11.46 -16.90 -15.93
C ASP A 549 -11.20 -18.02 -14.90
N MET A 550 -11.71 -19.21 -15.14
CA MET A 550 -11.42 -20.39 -14.30
C MET A 550 -9.94 -20.83 -14.39
N ARG A 551 -9.24 -20.57 -15.50
CA ARG A 551 -7.79 -20.80 -15.61
C ARG A 551 -6.99 -19.78 -14.77
N VAL A 552 -7.40 -18.54 -14.80
CA VAL A 552 -6.86 -17.49 -13.93
C VAL A 552 -7.09 -17.85 -12.46
N MET A 553 -8.27 -18.32 -12.11
CA MET A 553 -8.61 -18.74 -10.74
C MET A 553 -7.73 -19.92 -10.25
N ARG A 554 -7.51 -20.95 -11.08
CA ARG A 554 -6.60 -22.07 -10.75
C ARG A 554 -5.15 -21.58 -10.60
N TRP A 555 -4.74 -20.69 -11.47
CA TRP A 555 -3.40 -20.13 -11.43
C TRP A 555 -3.15 -19.29 -10.18
N LEU A 556 -4.17 -18.61 -9.68
CA LEU A 556 -4.13 -17.83 -8.45
C LEU A 556 -4.14 -18.68 -7.18
N GLY A 557 -4.06 -20.01 -7.28
CA GLY A 557 -4.01 -20.93 -6.14
C GLY A 557 -5.37 -21.27 -5.54
N TYR A 558 -6.45 -21.02 -6.26
CA TYR A 558 -7.77 -21.57 -5.95
C TYR A 558 -7.83 -23.02 -6.43
N ASP A 559 -7.59 -23.94 -5.52
CA ASP A 559 -7.83 -25.34 -5.80
C ASP A 559 -9.34 -25.66 -5.81
N GLU A 560 -9.68 -26.90 -6.18
CA GLU A 560 -11.07 -27.35 -6.23
C GLU A 560 -11.78 -27.32 -4.86
N ALA A 561 -11.04 -27.32 -3.75
CA ALA A 561 -11.63 -27.24 -2.41
C ALA A 561 -12.21 -25.85 -2.15
N CYS A 562 -11.48 -24.78 -2.47
CA CYS A 562 -12.03 -23.42 -2.42
C CYS A 562 -13.22 -23.24 -3.37
N ARG A 563 -13.23 -23.94 -4.50
CA ARG A 563 -14.30 -23.90 -5.49
C ARG A 563 -15.63 -24.45 -4.97
N LYS A 564 -15.63 -25.50 -4.15
CA LYS A 564 -16.85 -26.10 -3.59
C LYS A 564 -17.58 -25.15 -2.65
N ASP A 565 -16.83 -24.39 -1.85
CA ASP A 565 -17.41 -23.43 -0.91
C ASP A 565 -17.93 -22.15 -1.60
N LEU A 566 -17.39 -21.84 -2.76
CA LEU A 566 -17.75 -20.66 -3.55
C LEU A 566 -18.87 -20.92 -4.56
N LEU A 567 -19.06 -22.17 -5.00
CA LEU A 567 -20.09 -22.53 -5.97
C LEU A 567 -21.52 -22.11 -5.59
N PRO A 568 -21.95 -22.17 -4.31
CA PRO A 568 -23.27 -21.70 -3.94
C PRO A 568 -23.42 -20.18 -4.15
N ILE A 569 -22.37 -19.40 -3.88
CA ILE A 569 -22.36 -17.93 -4.07
C ILE A 569 -22.25 -17.58 -5.54
N MET A 570 -21.45 -18.30 -6.30
CA MET A 570 -21.27 -18.09 -7.75
C MET A 570 -22.53 -18.37 -8.59
N ARG A 571 -23.51 -19.09 -8.05
CA ARG A 571 -24.78 -19.37 -8.74
C ARG A 571 -25.79 -18.24 -8.62
N HIS A 572 -25.54 -17.24 -7.78
CA HIS A 572 -26.42 -16.10 -7.62
C HIS A 572 -25.86 -14.91 -8.41
N SER A 573 -26.69 -14.33 -9.25
CA SER A 573 -26.35 -13.13 -10.05
C SER A 573 -26.24 -11.85 -9.25
N ALA A 574 -26.57 -11.87 -7.97
CA ALA A 574 -26.46 -10.74 -7.06
C ALA A 574 -26.16 -11.21 -5.63
N ALA A 575 -25.34 -10.44 -4.93
CA ALA A 575 -25.05 -10.63 -3.51
C ALA A 575 -25.21 -9.29 -2.79
N ALA A 576 -25.79 -9.29 -1.61
CA ALA A 576 -25.92 -8.11 -0.78
C ALA A 576 -24.80 -8.07 0.25
N THR A 577 -24.21 -6.90 0.44
CA THR A 577 -23.31 -6.56 1.54
C THR A 577 -23.85 -5.39 2.32
N ILE A 578 -23.41 -5.21 3.56
CA ILE A 578 -23.87 -4.12 4.41
C ILE A 578 -22.69 -3.24 4.78
N LYS A 579 -22.83 -1.93 4.58
CA LYS A 579 -21.91 -0.93 5.13
C LYS A 579 -22.61 -0.07 6.16
N ARG A 580 -21.92 0.18 7.28
CA ARG A 580 -22.28 1.19 8.28
C ARG A 580 -21.19 2.26 8.29
N GLY A 581 -21.56 3.47 7.84
CA GLY A 581 -20.53 4.46 7.57
C GLY A 581 -19.48 3.92 6.58
N PRO A 582 -18.18 3.99 6.89
CA PRO A 582 -17.12 3.43 6.05
C PRO A 582 -16.89 1.92 6.32
N LEU A 583 -17.48 1.34 7.37
CA LEU A 583 -17.24 -0.06 7.74
C LEU A 583 -18.07 -1.01 6.90
N LEU A 584 -17.41 -1.96 6.23
CA LEU A 584 -18.02 -3.18 5.72
C LEU A 584 -18.32 -4.11 6.89
N LEU A 585 -19.51 -4.71 6.94
CA LEU A 585 -19.91 -5.63 7.98
C LEU A 585 -19.80 -7.07 7.52
N ALA A 586 -19.50 -7.97 8.46
CA ALA A 586 -19.36 -9.38 8.21
C ALA A 586 -19.99 -10.23 9.32
N ARG A 587 -20.53 -11.40 8.96
CA ARG A 587 -20.77 -12.50 9.88
C ARG A 587 -19.44 -13.16 10.20
N SER A 588 -19.24 -13.61 11.43
CA SER A 588 -17.99 -14.25 11.85
C SER A 588 -18.20 -15.32 12.90
N LYS A 589 -17.43 -16.41 12.81
CA LYS A 589 -17.39 -17.45 13.84
C LYS A 589 -16.98 -16.91 15.20
N TYR A 590 -16.17 -15.84 15.23
CA TYR A 590 -15.67 -15.26 16.48
C TYR A 590 -16.73 -14.50 17.28
N ILE A 591 -17.87 -14.19 16.69
CA ILE A 591 -19.03 -13.58 17.36
C ILE A 591 -20.20 -14.58 17.48
N GLY A 592 -19.96 -15.88 17.21
CA GLY A 592 -20.90 -16.95 17.42
C GLY A 592 -21.76 -17.33 16.21
N ASN A 593 -21.48 -16.82 15.00
CA ASN A 593 -22.15 -17.33 13.80
C ASN A 593 -21.68 -18.75 13.49
N THR A 594 -22.62 -19.62 13.16
CA THR A 594 -22.34 -20.97 12.66
C THR A 594 -21.87 -20.95 11.21
N SER A 595 -21.20 -22.01 10.75
CA SER A 595 -20.85 -22.15 9.34
C SER A 595 -22.09 -22.13 8.43
N ALA A 596 -23.21 -22.73 8.86
CA ALA A 596 -24.45 -22.68 8.11
C ALA A 596 -24.98 -21.26 7.94
N GLU A 597 -24.93 -20.42 8.97
CA GLU A 597 -25.33 -19.01 8.89
C GLU A 597 -24.40 -18.20 7.99
N MET A 598 -23.08 -18.41 8.10
CA MET A 598 -22.10 -17.65 7.30
C MET A 598 -22.14 -17.99 5.82
N PHE A 599 -22.45 -19.26 5.49
CA PHE A 599 -22.30 -19.80 4.13
C PHE A 599 -23.61 -20.30 3.52
N SER A 600 -24.76 -20.06 4.17
CA SER A 600 -26.06 -20.21 3.51
C SER A 600 -26.12 -19.30 2.29
N SER A 601 -26.81 -19.76 1.24
CA SER A 601 -27.00 -18.96 0.02
C SER A 601 -27.48 -17.56 0.38
N PRO A 602 -26.94 -16.51 -0.23
CA PRO A 602 -27.42 -15.15 -0.03
C PRO A 602 -28.92 -15.13 -0.27
N SER A 603 -29.65 -14.74 0.75
CA SER A 603 -31.11 -14.73 0.70
C SER A 603 -31.68 -13.33 0.48
N VAL A 604 -30.81 -12.32 0.42
CA VAL A 604 -31.17 -10.92 0.25
C VAL A 604 -30.67 -10.48 -1.11
N ASN A 605 -31.57 -10.40 -2.07
CA ASN A 605 -31.23 -10.17 -3.47
C ASN A 605 -31.85 -8.87 -4.00
N ASN A 606 -32.04 -7.83 -3.17
CA ASN A 606 -32.89 -6.73 -3.57
C ASN A 606 -32.33 -5.35 -3.30
N ALA A 607 -32.48 -4.47 -4.29
CA ALA A 607 -32.21 -3.04 -4.23
C ALA A 607 -33.05 -2.29 -3.16
N GLY A 608 -34.09 -2.92 -2.61
CA GLY A 608 -34.98 -2.36 -1.60
C GLY A 608 -34.79 -2.92 -0.18
N ALA A 609 -33.80 -3.82 0.05
CA ALA A 609 -33.60 -4.39 1.37
C ALA A 609 -33.20 -3.32 2.39
N LYS A 610 -33.85 -3.39 3.58
CA LYS A 610 -33.57 -2.51 4.71
C LYS A 610 -32.75 -3.26 5.77
N CYS A 611 -31.85 -2.58 6.42
CA CYS A 611 -31.07 -3.11 7.52
C CYS A 611 -31.19 -2.21 8.76
N GLU A 612 -31.52 -2.81 9.89
CA GLU A 612 -31.48 -2.17 11.20
C GLU A 612 -30.35 -2.81 12.02
N LEU A 613 -29.57 -2.01 12.72
CA LEU A 613 -28.45 -2.47 13.55
C LEU A 613 -28.69 -2.06 15.01
N THR A 614 -28.67 -3.05 15.91
CA THR A 614 -28.67 -2.82 17.35
C THR A 614 -27.26 -3.10 17.87
N PRO A 615 -26.59 -2.12 18.54
CA PRO A 615 -25.27 -2.32 19.08
C PRO A 615 -25.23 -3.47 20.10
N GLU A 616 -24.17 -4.26 20.05
CA GLU A 616 -23.83 -5.29 21.06
C GLU A 616 -22.47 -4.96 21.69
N LYS A 617 -22.21 -5.51 22.88
CA LYS A 617 -20.89 -5.39 23.50
C LYS A 617 -19.88 -6.19 22.68
N PRO A 618 -18.82 -5.56 22.12
CA PRO A 618 -17.81 -6.28 21.38
C PRO A 618 -17.09 -7.33 22.25
N SER A 619 -16.88 -8.54 21.74
CA SER A 619 -16.17 -9.60 22.46
C SER A 619 -14.71 -9.72 22.02
N HIS A 620 -14.47 -9.62 20.72
CA HIS A 620 -13.14 -9.74 20.08
C HIS A 620 -13.01 -8.90 18.82
N THR A 621 -13.93 -7.94 18.64
CA THR A 621 -14.08 -7.12 17.43
C THR A 621 -14.02 -5.65 17.81
N TRP A 622 -13.77 -4.78 16.84
CA TRP A 622 -13.83 -3.33 17.05
C TRP A 622 -15.27 -2.87 17.29
N GLY A 623 -16.19 -3.28 16.39
CA GLY A 623 -17.63 -3.06 16.53
C GLY A 623 -18.43 -4.34 16.35
N GLN A 624 -19.56 -4.46 17.05
CA GLN A 624 -20.46 -5.61 16.97
C GLN A 624 -21.91 -5.16 17.06
N TRP A 625 -22.78 -5.78 16.24
CA TRP A 625 -24.21 -5.47 16.18
C TRP A 625 -25.04 -6.73 15.94
N LYS A 626 -26.28 -6.66 16.39
CA LYS A 626 -27.34 -7.54 15.89
C LYS A 626 -27.96 -6.84 14.67
N ALA A 627 -27.94 -7.50 13.52
CA ALA A 627 -28.51 -7.02 12.28
C ALA A 627 -29.88 -7.67 12.05
N LYS A 628 -30.89 -6.85 11.73
CA LYS A 628 -32.19 -7.28 11.21
C LYS A 628 -32.33 -6.78 9.79
N ILE A 629 -32.30 -7.71 8.84
CA ILE A 629 -32.31 -7.42 7.40
C ILE A 629 -33.66 -7.84 6.87
N THR A 630 -34.41 -6.90 6.32
CA THR A 630 -35.72 -7.15 5.71
C THR A 630 -35.58 -7.02 4.19
N ALA A 631 -35.74 -8.12 3.48
CA ALA A 631 -35.77 -8.16 2.02
C ALA A 631 -37.12 -7.70 1.47
N ASP A 632 -37.16 -7.33 0.18
CA ASP A 632 -38.40 -7.12 -0.54
C ASP A 632 -39.26 -8.40 -0.47
N GLY A 633 -40.54 -8.25 -0.17
CA GLY A 633 -41.44 -9.37 0.11
C GLY A 633 -41.55 -9.72 1.60
N GLY A 634 -40.92 -8.94 2.49
CA GLY A 634 -41.13 -8.99 3.94
C GLY A 634 -40.39 -10.10 4.67
N ARG A 635 -39.55 -10.90 3.99
CA ARG A 635 -38.69 -11.88 4.66
C ARG A 635 -37.64 -11.19 5.50
N THR A 636 -37.56 -11.54 6.77
CA THR A 636 -36.59 -10.98 7.71
C THR A 636 -35.55 -12.01 8.12
N ILE A 637 -34.29 -11.58 8.16
CA ILE A 637 -33.15 -12.35 8.67
C ILE A 637 -32.57 -11.60 9.86
N GLU A 638 -32.39 -12.29 10.97
CA GLU A 638 -31.66 -11.77 12.12
C GLU A 638 -30.33 -12.51 12.26
N THR A 639 -29.24 -11.76 12.39
CA THR A 639 -27.89 -12.33 12.53
C THR A 639 -26.99 -11.39 13.31
N LYS A 640 -25.90 -11.93 13.86
CA LYS A 640 -24.82 -11.08 14.43
C LYS A 640 -23.86 -10.66 13.33
N VAL A 641 -23.37 -9.43 13.42
CA VAL A 641 -22.38 -8.88 12.51
C VAL A 641 -21.34 -8.09 13.28
N CYS A 642 -20.13 -8.02 12.73
CA CYS A 642 -19.05 -7.16 13.22
C CYS A 642 -18.40 -6.41 12.06
N ASP A 643 -17.50 -5.49 12.38
CA ASP A 643 -16.62 -4.88 11.39
C ASP A 643 -15.79 -5.94 10.67
N PHE A 644 -15.66 -5.81 9.37
CA PHE A 644 -14.93 -6.77 8.53
C PHE A 644 -13.45 -6.89 8.93
N ALA A 645 -12.81 -5.78 9.35
CA ALA A 645 -11.41 -5.77 9.77
C ALA A 645 -11.12 -6.78 10.90
N SER A 646 -12.08 -7.02 11.79
CA SER A 646 -11.93 -7.95 12.91
C SER A 646 -12.49 -9.35 12.62
N ALA A 647 -13.27 -9.51 11.56
CA ALA A 647 -14.06 -10.72 11.33
C ALA A 647 -13.21 -11.99 11.11
N GLY A 648 -12.02 -11.84 10.54
CA GLY A 648 -11.14 -12.96 10.17
C GLY A 648 -9.67 -12.78 10.56
N ASP A 649 -9.32 -11.82 11.40
CA ASP A 649 -7.94 -11.37 11.68
C ASP A 649 -7.14 -12.26 12.65
N ASN A 650 -7.75 -13.32 13.21
CA ASN A 650 -7.08 -14.23 14.15
C ASN A 650 -6.30 -15.35 13.42
N PHE A 651 -5.36 -14.97 12.58
CA PHE A 651 -4.45 -15.88 11.89
C PHE A 651 -2.99 -15.63 12.31
N LYS A 652 -2.12 -16.63 12.13
CA LYS A 652 -0.71 -16.58 12.50
C LYS A 652 0.19 -17.00 11.34
N ARG A 653 1.44 -16.54 11.36
CA ARG A 653 2.47 -16.98 10.42
C ARG A 653 2.54 -18.52 10.40
N GLY A 654 2.57 -19.09 9.19
CA GLY A 654 2.64 -20.53 8.98
C GLY A 654 1.33 -21.30 9.21
N SER A 655 0.22 -20.62 9.52
CA SER A 655 -1.08 -21.26 9.61
C SER A 655 -1.50 -21.81 8.25
N THR A 656 -1.89 -23.06 8.24
CA THR A 656 -2.52 -23.75 7.11
C THR A 656 -4.01 -23.99 7.34
N ASP A 657 -4.55 -23.49 8.46
CA ASP A 657 -5.97 -23.59 8.77
C ASP A 657 -6.76 -22.72 7.79
N MET A 658 -7.52 -23.36 6.94
CA MET A 658 -8.42 -22.75 5.97
C MET A 658 -9.88 -22.87 6.40
N SER A 659 -10.15 -23.26 7.65
CA SER A 659 -11.51 -23.33 8.18
C SER A 659 -12.19 -21.97 8.02
N PRO A 660 -13.40 -21.93 7.48
CA PRO A 660 -14.12 -20.68 7.25
C PRO A 660 -14.28 -19.85 8.53
N THR A 661 -13.97 -18.56 8.44
CA THR A 661 -14.01 -17.63 9.58
C THR A 661 -15.06 -16.56 9.46
N HIS A 662 -15.42 -16.14 8.24
CA HIS A 662 -16.30 -14.99 8.02
C HIS A 662 -16.96 -14.97 6.63
N SER A 663 -18.00 -14.14 6.50
CA SER A 663 -18.61 -13.76 5.22
C SER A 663 -19.18 -12.35 5.29
N VAL A 664 -18.95 -11.55 4.25
CA VAL A 664 -19.55 -10.21 4.07
C VAL A 664 -20.90 -10.27 3.35
N PHE A 665 -21.33 -11.42 2.88
CA PHE A 665 -22.58 -11.61 2.16
C PHE A 665 -23.74 -11.98 3.10
N PHE A 666 -24.93 -11.53 2.75
CA PHE A 666 -26.17 -11.72 3.51
C PHE A 666 -27.32 -12.27 2.66
#